data_10a10a4499839573dff9a3b3205ead44
#
_entry.id   10a10a4499839573dff9a3b3205ead44
#
_cell.length_a   1.000
_cell.length_b   1.000
_cell.length_c   1.000
_cell.angle_alpha   90.00
_cell.angle_beta   90.00
_cell.angle_gamma   90.00
#
_symmetry.space_group_name_H-M   'P 1'
#
loop_
_entity.id
_entity.type
_entity.pdbx_description
1 polymer ?
#
loop_
_entity_poly.entity_id
_entity_poly.type
_entity_poly.pdbx_seq_one_letter_code
_entity_poly.pdbx_strand_id
1 'polypeptide(L)'
;MVPYALNEIPAISYFERQKKKKKEKVCRNIICFDIETSSYFYDKYKHVYTYRDIEQEYSHLQDERERYEAINERIAGLNKGGCCYLWQLGIDDKRFYGRNLHEFKSCFDGLCDHIDTPFIIFVHNLAFEYEWLRGVLGDKNIEAFYTESRKPLYFRYKNAEFRCTYRLTNSSLAAWGKKIGLPKLDSLDYGELYTPLSELPEGALEYSERDIEIMYVGLKQFVAEYGNVFNIPYTQTGQVRRDIKAIYRTNFNYHNRITDMLPRNNDEYKTEKWAYMGGMCFAGIKNAGKLLQGVGSFDRGSAYPFQMVTRSFPASRFRECLTTDFDYDLYHYIFYAEFSHVKAKSAIHCIPISRMINKIGSGDYDNGKLIEFRGAFHMLLTEQDLLTYEKYYEYDLYISKAWVALSRLMDINMVKYVLKLYGDKTTLKGVKDRAEEYARQKERLNSCYGMMCTSLVFDTHELTAHGEWVDRAPSEQEVNEALQARQKNIWKNTLAYSTGIYVTAYQRADLLDTIAGGISDSDFCYTDTDSIKLLRPELYQEYFKRKNKEISDRVKQIAEHRGLDLDLYQPKDKKGKRHMIGLWEDEGIYDRAVFLGSKRYCYEQDGDTHVVVSGVPKAASDGFHIEDFKDGHIFTPWECGYKKNILTYIDGKNAPVKLKRGQKDEWTVNDSYAINMFPTGYDMSLTKDYSNLIELYLHQDGTPI
;
A
#
# COMPACT_ATOMS: atom_id res chain seq x y z
N MET A 1 31.16 13.35 11.78
CA MET A 1 30.20 14.33 12.38
C MET A 1 30.90 15.17 13.46
N VAL A 2 30.36 16.37 13.72
CA VAL A 2 30.82 17.24 14.83
C VAL A 2 29.65 17.51 15.79
N PRO A 3 29.93 17.83 17.09
CA PRO A 3 28.85 18.28 18.01
C PRO A 3 28.09 19.45 17.42
N TYR A 4 26.78 19.47 17.63
CA TYR A 4 25.95 20.56 17.10
C TYR A 4 26.32 21.91 17.73
N ALA A 5 26.55 22.89 16.89
CA ALA A 5 26.74 24.28 17.31
C ALA A 5 26.15 25.22 16.26
N LEU A 6 25.33 26.18 16.70
CA LEU A 6 24.56 27.07 15.82
C LEU A 6 25.49 27.93 14.92
N ASN A 7 26.64 28.31 15.42
CA ASN A 7 27.64 29.08 14.68
C ASN A 7 28.41 28.28 13.62
N GLU A 8 28.30 26.95 13.62
CA GLU A 8 28.91 26.06 12.62
C GLU A 8 27.96 25.67 11.49
N ILE A 9 26.70 26.10 11.55
CA ILE A 9 25.72 25.83 10.51
C ILE A 9 26.21 26.45 9.19
N PRO A 10 26.15 25.71 8.06
CA PRO A 10 26.55 26.23 6.77
C PRO A 10 25.61 27.38 6.35
N ALA A 11 26.10 28.20 5.43
CA ALA A 11 25.31 29.33 4.91
C ALA A 11 23.96 28.84 4.38
N ILE A 12 22.89 29.40 4.90
CA ILE A 12 21.53 29.09 4.47
C ILE A 12 21.23 29.80 3.15
N SER A 13 20.86 29.03 2.15
CA SER A 13 20.46 29.51 0.85
C SER A 13 18.94 29.55 0.70
N TYR A 14 18.44 30.51 -0.05
CA TYR A 14 17.01 30.77 -0.18
C TYR A 14 16.59 30.85 -1.65
N PHE A 15 15.30 30.63 -1.91
CA PHE A 15 14.67 30.95 -3.18
C PHE A 15 13.23 31.42 -2.97
N GLU A 16 12.68 32.11 -3.95
CA GLU A 16 11.28 32.50 -3.93
C GLU A 16 10.40 31.46 -4.63
N ARG A 17 9.40 30.95 -3.93
CA ARG A 17 8.37 30.09 -4.53
C ARG A 17 7.04 30.84 -4.63
N GLN A 18 6.27 30.52 -5.63
CA GLN A 18 4.91 31.02 -5.75
C GLN A 18 3.97 30.24 -4.83
N LYS A 19 3.37 30.91 -3.85
CA LYS A 19 2.34 30.36 -2.96
C LYS A 19 1.05 31.15 -3.11
N LYS A 20 0.05 30.57 -3.78
CA LYS A 20 -1.18 31.28 -4.17
C LYS A 20 -0.84 32.53 -5.00
N LYS A 21 -1.21 33.73 -4.52
CA LYS A 21 -0.96 35.01 -5.22
C LYS A 21 0.28 35.75 -4.71
N LYS A 22 1.03 35.17 -3.75
CA LYS A 22 2.21 35.81 -3.13
C LYS A 22 3.47 34.98 -3.39
N LYS A 23 4.60 35.64 -3.44
CA LYS A 23 5.90 35.02 -3.39
C LYS A 23 6.28 34.79 -1.93
N GLU A 24 6.82 33.61 -1.63
CA GLU A 24 7.28 33.19 -0.31
C GLU A 24 8.75 32.82 -0.40
N LYS A 25 9.58 33.47 0.40
CA LYS A 25 11.00 33.08 0.56
C LYS A 25 11.07 31.83 1.38
N VAL A 26 11.84 30.82 0.92
CA VAL A 26 11.97 29.52 1.58
C VAL A 26 13.41 29.04 1.51
N CYS A 27 13.81 28.19 2.48
CA CYS A 27 15.13 27.59 2.53
C CYS A 27 15.31 26.59 1.39
N ARG A 28 16.49 26.56 0.79
CA ARG A 28 16.87 25.67 -0.32
C ARG A 28 17.68 24.46 0.11
N ASN A 29 18.35 24.55 1.27
CA ASN A 29 19.26 23.51 1.75
C ASN A 29 18.53 22.17 1.93
N ILE A 30 19.24 21.09 1.70
CA ILE A 30 18.79 19.74 2.01
C ILE A 30 19.11 19.48 3.47
N ILE A 31 18.07 19.23 4.28
CA ILE A 31 18.22 18.97 5.71
C ILE A 31 17.70 17.57 6.00
N CYS A 32 18.52 16.73 6.64
CA CYS A 32 18.22 15.35 7.00
C CYS A 32 18.34 15.18 8.52
N PHE A 33 17.48 14.33 9.09
CA PHE A 33 17.49 14.04 10.53
C PHE A 33 17.28 12.56 10.76
N ASP A 34 17.92 12.03 11.80
CA ASP A 34 17.81 10.65 12.24
C ASP A 34 18.16 10.52 13.72
N ILE A 35 17.79 9.40 14.38
CA ILE A 35 18.08 9.13 15.77
C ILE A 35 18.52 7.69 16.00
N GLU A 36 19.39 7.50 17.02
CA GLU A 36 19.72 6.17 17.54
C GLU A 36 19.13 5.99 18.94
N THR A 37 18.52 4.84 19.16
CA THR A 37 17.81 4.55 20.39
C THR A 37 18.24 3.24 21.00
N SER A 38 18.18 3.15 22.31
CA SER A 38 18.36 1.91 23.08
C SER A 38 17.07 1.52 23.77
N SER A 39 16.89 0.22 23.88
CA SER A 39 15.76 -0.39 24.58
C SER A 39 16.25 -1.15 25.79
N TYR A 40 15.46 -1.14 26.86
CA TYR A 40 15.77 -1.87 28.08
C TYR A 40 14.49 -2.38 28.76
N PHE A 41 14.69 -3.33 29.66
CA PHE A 41 13.61 -3.90 30.46
C PHE A 41 13.91 -3.66 31.93
N TYR A 42 12.90 -3.59 32.78
CA TYR A 42 13.11 -3.47 34.22
C TYR A 42 12.00 -4.17 35.01
N ASP A 43 12.39 -4.70 36.15
CA ASP A 43 11.46 -5.36 37.08
C ASP A 43 10.75 -4.36 37.99
N LYS A 44 9.88 -4.87 38.88
CA LYS A 44 9.18 -4.08 39.89
C LYS A 44 10.11 -3.35 40.87
N TYR A 45 11.35 -3.78 41.01
CA TYR A 45 12.36 -3.16 41.87
C TYR A 45 13.22 -2.15 41.13
N LYS A 46 12.93 -1.90 39.83
CA LYS A 46 13.68 -1.01 38.94
C LYS A 46 15.08 -1.53 38.56
N HIS A 47 15.37 -2.84 38.71
CA HIS A 47 16.55 -3.43 38.13
C HIS A 47 16.41 -3.51 36.61
N VAL A 48 17.45 -3.06 35.92
CA VAL A 48 17.49 -2.98 34.47
C VAL A 48 18.13 -4.22 33.89
N TYR A 49 17.52 -4.69 32.82
CA TYR A 49 18.00 -5.78 31.98
C TYR A 49 18.12 -5.29 30.54
N THR A 50 19.23 -5.60 29.88
CA THR A 50 19.34 -5.48 28.42
C THR A 50 18.77 -6.72 27.78
N TYR A 51 18.55 -6.67 26.45
CA TYR A 51 18.16 -7.88 25.71
C TYR A 51 19.24 -8.97 25.87
N ARG A 52 20.52 -8.59 25.85
CA ARG A 52 21.65 -9.50 26.03
C ARG A 52 21.69 -10.15 27.41
N ASP A 53 21.37 -9.41 28.48
CA ASP A 53 21.29 -9.98 29.82
C ASP A 53 20.24 -11.11 29.85
N ILE A 54 19.08 -10.87 29.25
CA ILE A 54 18.00 -11.86 29.19
C ILE A 54 18.38 -13.03 28.26
N GLU A 55 19.01 -12.77 27.11
CA GLU A 55 19.46 -13.81 26.20
C GLU A 55 20.50 -14.73 26.87
N GLN A 56 21.36 -14.19 27.72
CA GLN A 56 22.33 -14.96 28.52
C GLN A 56 21.65 -15.86 29.56
N GLU A 57 20.54 -15.45 30.18
CA GLU A 57 19.77 -16.28 31.11
C GLU A 57 19.36 -17.63 30.45
N TYR A 58 19.10 -17.61 29.14
CA TYR A 58 18.59 -18.74 28.36
C TYR A 58 19.63 -19.31 27.38
N SER A 59 20.91 -18.95 27.50
CA SER A 59 21.99 -19.45 26.62
C SER A 59 22.20 -20.97 26.69
N HIS A 60 21.70 -21.62 27.75
CA HIS A 60 21.77 -23.07 27.94
C HIS A 60 20.78 -23.86 27.04
N LEU A 61 19.76 -23.21 26.50
CA LEU A 61 18.82 -23.82 25.57
C LEU A 61 19.46 -23.90 24.17
N GLN A 62 19.56 -25.12 23.63
CA GLN A 62 20.20 -25.37 22.33
C GLN A 62 19.24 -25.07 21.17
N ASP A 63 17.96 -25.36 21.35
CA ASP A 63 16.96 -25.06 20.34
C ASP A 63 16.67 -23.56 20.27
N GLU A 64 16.82 -22.99 19.08
CA GLU A 64 16.66 -21.53 18.87
C GLU A 64 15.23 -21.08 19.09
N ARG A 65 14.23 -21.90 18.76
CA ARG A 65 12.81 -21.57 18.93
C ARG A 65 12.43 -21.60 20.41
N GLU A 66 12.83 -22.66 21.12
CA GLU A 66 12.61 -22.79 22.56
C GLU A 66 13.25 -21.63 23.31
N ARG A 67 14.48 -21.26 22.97
CA ARG A 67 15.16 -20.08 23.52
C ARG A 67 14.41 -18.80 23.24
N TYR A 68 13.96 -18.58 22.03
CA TYR A 68 13.17 -17.41 21.64
C TYR A 68 11.85 -17.32 22.45
N GLU A 69 11.12 -18.41 22.60
CA GLU A 69 9.87 -18.48 23.36
C GLU A 69 10.13 -18.16 24.85
N ALA A 70 11.17 -18.72 25.45
CA ALA A 70 11.55 -18.45 26.85
C ALA A 70 11.97 -16.99 27.09
N ILE A 71 12.74 -16.41 26.18
CA ILE A 71 13.12 -14.98 26.23
C ILE A 71 11.85 -14.10 26.15
N ASN A 72 10.92 -14.41 25.28
CA ASN A 72 9.69 -13.65 25.11
C ASN A 72 8.79 -13.72 26.35
N GLU A 73 8.66 -14.89 26.95
CA GLU A 73 7.91 -15.08 28.20
C GLU A 73 8.56 -14.26 29.34
N ARG A 74 9.87 -14.30 29.44
CA ARG A 74 10.63 -13.48 30.43
C ARG A 74 10.39 -11.99 30.25
N ILE A 75 10.49 -11.50 29.01
CA ILE A 75 10.28 -10.09 28.66
C ILE A 75 8.82 -9.67 28.93
N ALA A 76 7.86 -10.55 28.69
CA ALA A 76 6.44 -10.26 28.93
C ALA A 76 6.16 -9.90 30.41
N GLY A 77 6.92 -10.46 31.33
CA GLY A 77 6.83 -10.18 32.78
C GLY A 77 7.57 -8.91 33.22
N LEU A 78 8.24 -8.18 32.35
CA LEU A 78 9.04 -6.99 32.68
C LEU A 78 8.35 -5.71 32.17
N ASN A 79 8.62 -4.59 32.88
CA ASN A 79 8.37 -3.27 32.31
C ASN A 79 9.42 -2.95 31.25
N LYS A 80 9.10 -2.03 30.37
CA LYS A 80 9.90 -1.73 29.19
C LYS A 80 10.14 -0.24 29.08
N GLY A 81 11.32 0.13 28.61
CA GLY A 81 11.69 1.51 28.36
C GLY A 81 12.62 1.63 27.15
N GLY A 82 12.74 2.85 26.68
CA GLY A 82 13.67 3.19 25.62
C GLY A 82 14.23 4.59 25.83
N CYS A 83 15.42 4.84 25.37
CA CYS A 83 16.03 6.16 25.37
C CYS A 83 16.71 6.46 24.04
N CYS A 84 16.62 7.70 23.58
CA CYS A 84 17.45 8.21 22.49
C CYS A 84 18.79 8.61 23.07
N TYR A 85 19.87 8.01 22.58
CA TYR A 85 21.23 8.29 23.04
C TYR A 85 22.06 9.09 22.04
N LEU A 86 21.58 9.21 20.80
CA LEU A 86 22.24 9.95 19.74
C LEU A 86 21.17 10.48 18.76
N TRP A 87 21.27 11.75 18.42
CA TRP A 87 20.53 12.33 17.30
C TRP A 87 21.50 12.95 16.30
N GLN A 88 21.17 12.89 15.03
CA GLN A 88 21.98 13.41 13.94
C GLN A 88 21.20 14.40 13.09
N LEU A 89 21.88 15.46 12.65
CA LEU A 89 21.33 16.47 11.74
C LEU A 89 22.33 16.74 10.62
N GLY A 90 21.93 16.52 9.40
CA GLY A 90 22.67 16.90 8.20
C GLY A 90 22.10 18.18 7.60
N ILE A 91 22.94 19.15 7.29
CA ILE A 91 22.57 20.35 6.53
C ILE A 91 23.56 20.46 5.37
N ASP A 92 23.09 20.15 4.16
CA ASP A 92 23.93 19.94 2.98
C ASP A 92 25.12 19.02 3.26
N ASP A 93 26.36 19.49 3.17
CA ASP A 93 27.58 18.70 3.39
C ASP A 93 28.01 18.63 4.85
N LYS A 94 27.39 19.38 5.75
CA LYS A 94 27.72 19.39 7.18
C LYS A 94 26.89 18.36 7.95
N ARG A 95 27.53 17.70 8.92
CA ARG A 95 26.94 16.65 9.75
C ARG A 95 27.14 17.00 11.21
N PHE A 96 26.06 17.05 11.95
CA PHE A 96 26.02 17.39 13.37
C PHE A 96 25.42 16.23 14.17
N TYR A 97 25.78 16.14 15.43
CA TYR A 97 25.16 15.22 16.38
C TYR A 97 24.97 15.85 17.76
N GLY A 98 24.10 15.26 18.54
CA GLY A 98 23.93 15.50 19.96
C GLY A 98 23.42 14.24 20.67
N ARG A 99 23.40 14.29 22.00
CA ARG A 99 23.22 13.10 22.84
C ARG A 99 21.84 12.98 23.48
N ASN A 100 21.07 14.05 23.54
CA ASN A 100 19.84 14.12 24.31
C ASN A 100 18.73 14.83 23.53
N LEU A 101 17.53 14.25 23.47
CA LEU A 101 16.41 14.86 22.75
C LEU A 101 15.90 16.16 23.38
N HIS A 102 16.05 16.37 24.69
CA HIS A 102 15.73 17.68 25.30
C HIS A 102 16.68 18.77 24.81
N GLU A 103 17.97 18.43 24.72
CA GLU A 103 18.97 19.31 24.12
C GLU A 103 18.65 19.55 22.64
N PHE A 104 18.25 18.51 21.91
CA PHE A 104 17.79 18.64 20.52
C PHE A 104 16.71 19.71 20.40
N LYS A 105 15.69 19.72 21.28
CA LYS A 105 14.64 20.72 21.21
C LYS A 105 15.18 22.14 21.27
N SER A 106 16.09 22.43 22.18
CA SER A 106 16.70 23.75 22.30
C SER A 106 17.55 24.11 21.08
N CYS A 107 18.34 23.17 20.58
CA CYS A 107 19.13 23.29 19.36
C CYS A 107 18.22 23.54 18.15
N PHE A 108 17.13 22.81 18.08
CA PHE A 108 16.19 22.88 16.96
C PHE A 108 15.35 24.16 16.97
N ASP A 109 14.97 24.64 18.15
CA ASP A 109 14.33 25.95 18.28
C ASP A 109 15.25 27.06 17.80
N GLY A 110 16.54 27.02 18.15
CA GLY A 110 17.56 27.94 17.64
C GLY A 110 17.77 27.83 16.12
N LEU A 111 17.72 26.64 15.55
CA LEU A 111 17.79 26.41 14.10
C LEU A 111 16.59 27.01 13.38
N CYS A 112 15.37 26.82 13.92
CA CYS A 112 14.16 27.41 13.38
C CYS A 112 14.23 28.94 13.32
N ASP A 113 14.74 29.56 14.41
CA ASP A 113 14.90 31.00 14.49
C ASP A 113 16.04 31.52 13.57
N HIS A 114 17.11 30.74 13.39
CA HIS A 114 18.22 31.06 12.50
C HIS A 114 17.81 31.03 11.02
N ILE A 115 17.04 30.02 10.60
CA ILE A 115 16.57 29.88 9.20
C ILE A 115 15.49 30.92 8.87
N ASP A 116 14.62 31.26 9.82
CA ASP A 116 13.59 32.33 9.74
C ASP A 116 12.61 32.22 8.54
N THR A 117 12.65 31.15 7.80
CA THR A 117 11.77 30.90 6.64
C THR A 117 11.33 29.45 6.63
N PRO A 118 10.25 29.08 5.93
CA PRO A 118 9.86 27.68 5.81
C PRO A 118 11.00 26.81 5.25
N PHE A 119 11.23 25.66 5.87
CA PHE A 119 12.22 24.68 5.45
C PHE A 119 11.72 23.25 5.63
N ILE A 120 12.38 22.30 4.95
CA ILE A 120 12.00 20.89 4.98
C ILE A 120 13.12 20.07 5.61
N ILE A 121 12.73 19.17 6.50
CA ILE A 121 13.59 18.14 7.07
C ILE A 121 13.14 16.78 6.56
N PHE A 122 14.06 16.03 6.02
CA PHE A 122 13.83 14.68 5.55
C PHE A 122 14.28 13.65 6.58
N VAL A 123 13.43 12.66 6.82
CA VAL A 123 13.64 11.59 7.78
C VAL A 123 13.34 10.26 7.08
N HIS A 124 14.12 9.24 7.33
CA HIS A 124 13.82 7.92 6.78
C HIS A 124 12.99 7.11 7.77
N ASN A 125 11.75 6.71 7.38
CA ASN A 125 10.76 6.09 8.26
C ASN A 125 10.24 7.01 9.38
N LEU A 126 9.85 8.23 8.99
CA LEU A 126 9.34 9.29 9.89
C LEU A 126 8.39 8.82 11.01
N ALA A 127 7.68 7.71 10.83
CA ALA A 127 6.77 7.18 11.84
C ALA A 127 7.49 6.82 13.15
N PHE A 128 8.76 6.42 13.07
CA PHE A 128 9.57 6.09 14.24
C PHE A 128 10.04 7.37 14.96
N GLU A 129 10.70 8.27 14.26
CA GLU A 129 11.22 9.52 14.84
C GLU A 129 10.08 10.43 15.32
N TYR A 130 8.93 10.40 14.67
CA TYR A 130 7.76 11.18 15.06
C TYR A 130 7.32 10.89 16.50
N GLU A 131 7.27 9.61 16.90
CA GLU A 131 6.87 9.25 18.26
C GLU A 131 7.84 9.77 19.32
N TRP A 132 9.15 9.80 19.03
CA TRP A 132 10.15 10.40 19.90
C TRP A 132 10.07 11.92 19.95
N LEU A 133 9.91 12.55 18.78
CA LEU A 133 9.90 14.00 18.65
C LEU A 133 8.64 14.64 19.22
N ARG A 134 7.47 14.01 19.08
CA ARG A 134 6.22 14.56 19.61
C ARG A 134 6.25 14.78 21.14
N GLY A 135 6.88 13.87 21.87
CA GLY A 135 7.03 13.98 23.31
C GLY A 135 7.89 15.17 23.73
N VAL A 136 8.92 15.49 22.95
CA VAL A 136 9.87 16.55 23.22
C VAL A 136 9.39 17.91 22.71
N LEU A 137 8.84 17.94 21.48
CA LEU A 137 8.35 19.18 20.84
C LEU A 137 6.99 19.60 21.41
N GLY A 138 6.22 18.65 21.95
CA GLY A 138 4.89 18.83 22.52
C GLY A 138 3.78 18.74 21.47
N ASP A 139 2.83 17.83 21.68
CA ASP A 139 1.73 17.54 20.73
C ASP A 139 0.95 18.78 20.29
N LYS A 140 0.73 19.74 21.21
CA LYS A 140 -0.02 20.98 20.93
C LYS A 140 0.71 21.92 19.96
N ASN A 141 2.02 21.74 19.77
CA ASN A 141 2.86 22.55 18.90
C ASN A 141 3.06 21.94 17.53
N ILE A 142 2.54 20.72 17.31
CA ILE A 142 2.73 19.96 16.09
C ILE A 142 1.44 19.92 15.29
N GLU A 143 1.53 20.23 14.00
CA GLU A 143 0.50 19.98 12.99
C GLU A 143 0.91 18.76 12.18
N ALA A 144 0.25 17.61 12.37
CA ALA A 144 0.57 16.38 11.65
C ALA A 144 -0.56 15.96 10.71
N PHE A 145 -0.17 15.38 9.57
CA PHE A 145 -1.08 14.73 8.63
C PHE A 145 -0.81 13.23 8.57
N TYR A 146 -1.80 12.43 8.94
CA TYR A 146 -1.70 10.98 9.04
C TYR A 146 -2.30 10.28 7.83
N THR A 147 -1.80 9.08 7.56
CA THR A 147 -2.41 8.14 6.63
C THR A 147 -3.48 7.30 7.35
N GLU A 148 -4.29 6.56 6.60
CA GLU A 148 -5.27 5.60 7.15
C GLU A 148 -4.63 4.60 8.14
N SER A 149 -3.35 4.25 7.94
CA SER A 149 -2.58 3.42 8.88
C SER A 149 -2.06 4.18 10.12
N ARG A 150 -2.57 5.40 10.39
CA ARG A 150 -2.21 6.27 11.52
C ARG A 150 -0.72 6.63 11.60
N LYS A 151 0.00 6.51 10.48
CA LYS A 151 1.42 6.90 10.37
C LYS A 151 1.53 8.29 9.75
N PRO A 152 2.37 9.20 10.28
CA PRO A 152 2.51 10.54 9.75
C PRO A 152 3.09 10.51 8.33
N LEU A 153 2.44 11.21 7.42
CA LEU A 153 2.96 11.51 6.09
C LEU A 153 3.95 12.67 6.15
N TYR A 154 3.60 13.68 6.93
CA TYR A 154 4.44 14.80 7.33
C TYR A 154 3.94 15.36 8.66
N PHE A 155 4.79 16.11 9.33
CA PHE A 155 4.36 16.99 10.41
C PHE A 155 5.10 18.33 10.34
N ARG A 156 4.53 19.35 10.98
CA ARG A 156 5.08 20.68 11.08
C ARG A 156 5.29 21.09 12.52
N TYR A 157 6.40 21.75 12.76
CA TYR A 157 6.72 22.40 14.01
C TYR A 157 7.36 23.76 13.68
N LYS A 158 6.80 24.87 14.20
CA LYS A 158 7.22 26.21 13.81
C LYS A 158 7.25 26.36 12.27
N ASN A 159 8.39 26.77 11.71
CA ASN A 159 8.63 26.94 10.27
C ASN A 159 9.21 25.68 9.58
N ALA A 160 9.43 24.59 10.31
CA ALA A 160 9.94 23.32 9.79
C ALA A 160 8.83 22.37 9.39
N GLU A 161 8.99 21.66 8.25
CA GLU A 161 8.13 20.56 7.82
C GLU A 161 8.95 19.28 7.69
N PHE A 162 8.65 18.27 8.49
CA PHE A 162 9.30 16.94 8.45
C PHE A 162 8.60 16.05 7.42
N ARG A 163 9.37 15.40 6.53
CA ARG A 163 8.88 14.51 5.46
C ARG A 163 9.56 13.16 5.47
N CYS A 164 8.81 12.11 5.13
CA CYS A 164 9.28 10.73 5.11
C CYS A 164 9.93 10.37 3.76
N THR A 165 11.22 10.02 3.75
CA THR A 165 11.89 9.51 2.54
C THR A 165 11.59 8.04 2.25
N TYR A 166 11.24 7.23 3.25
CA TYR A 166 10.76 5.85 3.03
C TYR A 166 9.53 5.82 2.12
N ARG A 167 8.54 6.70 2.36
CA ARG A 167 7.35 6.79 1.51
C ARG A 167 7.64 7.37 0.12
N LEU A 168 8.69 8.15 -0.02
CA LEU A 168 9.13 8.71 -1.29
C LEU A 168 9.84 7.66 -2.14
N THR A 169 10.66 6.79 -1.52
CA THR A 169 11.51 5.80 -2.19
C THR A 169 10.87 4.41 -2.25
N ASN A 170 9.96 4.11 -1.33
CA ASN A 170 9.38 2.79 -1.07
C ASN A 170 10.44 1.69 -0.90
N SER A 171 11.54 2.02 -0.28
CA SER A 171 12.67 1.10 -0.03
C SER A 171 13.31 1.39 1.32
N SER A 172 13.91 0.37 1.94
CA SER A 172 14.70 0.56 3.15
C SER A 172 15.90 1.46 2.88
N LEU A 173 16.45 2.09 3.90
CA LEU A 173 17.64 2.95 3.76
C LEU A 173 18.84 2.16 3.21
N ALA A 174 19.01 0.90 3.63
CA ALA A 174 20.03 0.00 3.12
C ALA A 174 19.88 -0.28 1.62
N ALA A 175 18.66 -0.57 1.17
CA ALA A 175 18.36 -0.80 -0.25
C ALA A 175 18.55 0.48 -1.08
N TRP A 176 18.13 1.64 -0.53
CA TRP A 176 18.34 2.93 -1.17
C TRP A 176 19.82 3.29 -1.26
N GLY A 177 20.59 3.09 -0.18
CA GLY A 177 22.04 3.31 -0.14
C GLY A 177 22.79 2.45 -1.16
N LYS A 178 22.49 1.15 -1.20
CA LYS A 178 23.05 0.22 -2.21
C LYS A 178 22.81 0.70 -3.64
N LYS A 179 21.61 1.19 -3.93
CA LYS A 179 21.22 1.68 -5.25
C LYS A 179 21.97 2.93 -5.70
N ILE A 180 22.27 3.85 -4.77
CA ILE A 180 23.02 5.08 -5.08
C ILE A 180 24.53 4.93 -4.96
N GLY A 181 25.03 3.71 -4.73
CA GLY A 181 26.45 3.41 -4.59
C GLY A 181 27.05 3.74 -3.21
N LEU A 182 26.20 3.95 -2.20
CA LEU A 182 26.56 4.21 -0.82
C LEU A 182 25.91 3.17 0.11
N PRO A 183 26.44 1.95 0.20
CA PRO A 183 25.86 0.91 1.05
C PRO A 183 25.87 1.36 2.52
N LYS A 184 24.78 1.02 3.23
CA LYS A 184 24.69 1.19 4.68
C LYS A 184 25.80 0.37 5.34
N LEU A 185 26.36 0.88 6.43
CA LEU A 185 27.35 0.15 7.24
C LEU A 185 26.66 -0.96 8.05
N ASP A 186 27.46 -1.86 8.61
CA ASP A 186 26.97 -2.91 9.48
C ASP A 186 26.24 -2.32 10.69
N SER A 187 25.24 -3.03 11.19
CA SER A 187 24.40 -2.54 12.28
C SER A 187 25.17 -2.34 13.57
N LEU A 188 24.77 -1.35 14.35
CA LEU A 188 25.21 -1.18 15.74
C LEU A 188 24.74 -2.35 16.60
N ASP A 189 25.40 -2.56 17.72
CA ASP A 189 25.00 -3.56 18.71
C ASP A 189 23.79 -3.07 19.50
N TYR A 190 22.59 -3.46 19.08
CA TYR A 190 21.34 -3.13 19.78
C TYR A 190 21.04 -4.04 20.97
N GLY A 191 21.90 -4.98 21.31
CA GLY A 191 21.78 -5.85 22.48
C GLY A 191 22.20 -5.17 23.78
N GLU A 192 22.95 -4.09 23.71
CA GLU A 192 23.44 -3.31 24.84
C GLU A 192 22.60 -2.06 25.10
N LEU A 193 22.75 -1.50 26.29
CA LEU A 193 22.08 -0.27 26.68
C LEU A 193 23.04 0.93 26.60
N TYR A 194 22.73 1.82 25.68
CA TYR A 194 23.38 3.12 25.56
C TYR A 194 22.43 4.22 26.03
N THR A 195 22.96 5.15 26.78
CA THR A 195 22.22 6.32 27.31
C THR A 195 22.91 7.62 26.85
N PRO A 196 22.25 8.78 26.98
CA PRO A 196 22.91 10.06 26.70
C PRO A 196 24.21 10.28 27.49
N LEU A 197 24.39 9.61 28.63
CA LEU A 197 25.52 9.75 29.54
C LEU A 197 26.59 8.66 29.33
N SER A 198 26.28 7.56 28.63
CA SER A 198 27.28 6.52 28.34
C SER A 198 28.23 6.94 27.21
N GLU A 199 29.39 6.31 27.13
CA GLU A 199 30.20 6.42 25.93
C GLU A 199 29.45 5.91 24.71
N LEU A 200 29.73 6.49 23.55
CA LEU A 200 29.15 5.98 22.30
C LEU A 200 29.81 4.65 21.94
N PRO A 201 29.02 3.70 21.39
CA PRO A 201 29.64 2.49 20.84
C PRO A 201 30.65 2.84 19.74
N GLU A 202 31.67 2.01 19.61
CA GLU A 202 32.67 2.15 18.52
C GLU A 202 31.96 2.14 17.17
N GLY A 203 32.36 3.06 16.29
CA GLY A 203 31.74 3.21 14.97
C GLY A 203 30.34 3.89 14.93
N ALA A 204 29.74 4.24 16.07
CA ALA A 204 28.39 4.82 16.10
C ALA A 204 28.29 6.12 15.30
N LEU A 205 29.27 6.99 15.39
CA LEU A 205 29.27 8.25 14.63
C LEU A 205 29.43 8.02 13.12
N GLU A 206 30.24 7.05 12.73
CA GLU A 206 30.43 6.70 11.31
C GLU A 206 29.16 6.07 10.72
N TYR A 207 28.54 5.15 11.48
CA TYR A 207 27.28 4.53 11.12
C TYR A 207 26.17 5.56 10.90
N SER A 208 25.97 6.44 11.87
CA SER A 208 24.94 7.49 11.83
C SER A 208 25.23 8.54 10.76
N GLU A 209 26.52 8.88 10.53
CA GLU A 209 26.91 9.77 9.43
C GLU A 209 26.58 9.17 8.07
N ARG A 210 26.77 7.85 7.89
CA ARG A 210 26.43 7.13 6.67
C ARG A 210 24.93 7.15 6.40
N ASP A 211 24.08 7.02 7.41
CA ASP A 211 22.62 7.08 7.25
C ASP A 211 22.15 8.46 6.76
N ILE A 212 22.71 9.53 7.32
CA ILE A 212 22.46 10.90 6.85
C ILE A 212 23.02 11.12 5.43
N GLU A 213 24.22 10.58 5.13
CA GLU A 213 24.85 10.71 3.82
C GLU A 213 24.02 10.06 2.71
N ILE A 214 23.47 8.86 2.96
CA ILE A 214 22.59 8.17 2.03
C ILE A 214 21.36 9.04 1.71
N MET A 215 20.73 9.59 2.74
CA MET A 215 19.58 10.49 2.53
C MET A 215 19.98 11.73 1.72
N TYR A 216 21.07 12.39 2.07
CA TYR A 216 21.53 13.59 1.40
C TYR A 216 21.83 13.38 -0.08
N VAL A 217 22.66 12.36 -0.40
CA VAL A 217 23.05 12.05 -1.78
C VAL A 217 21.83 11.63 -2.62
N GLY A 218 20.96 10.81 -2.04
CA GLY A 218 19.73 10.41 -2.70
C GLY A 218 18.76 11.58 -2.94
N LEU A 219 18.65 12.50 -1.98
CA LEU A 219 17.81 13.70 -2.13
C LEU A 219 18.37 14.70 -3.14
N LYS A 220 19.70 14.79 -3.33
CA LYS A 220 20.29 15.58 -4.43
C LYS A 220 19.78 15.13 -5.80
N GLN A 221 19.58 13.81 -6.01
CA GLN A 221 19.01 13.29 -7.25
C GLN A 221 17.55 13.77 -7.43
N PHE A 222 16.75 13.74 -6.35
CA PHE A 222 15.39 14.27 -6.37
C PHE A 222 15.36 15.78 -6.60
N VAL A 223 16.27 16.55 -5.98
CA VAL A 223 16.37 17.99 -6.22
C VAL A 223 16.73 18.27 -7.68
N ALA A 224 17.64 17.50 -8.28
CA ALA A 224 17.97 17.65 -9.70
C ALA A 224 16.76 17.36 -10.60
N GLU A 225 15.94 16.35 -10.27
CA GLU A 225 14.72 16.01 -11.01
C GLU A 225 13.60 17.05 -10.80
N TYR A 226 13.39 17.52 -9.58
CA TYR A 226 12.25 18.37 -9.20
C TYR A 226 12.59 19.85 -9.04
N GLY A 227 13.86 20.24 -9.17
CA GLY A 227 14.35 21.63 -9.15
C GLY A 227 14.57 22.20 -7.75
N ASN A 228 13.85 21.75 -6.73
CA ASN A 228 14.04 22.16 -5.32
C ASN A 228 13.36 21.21 -4.33
N VAL A 229 13.74 21.33 -3.05
CA VAL A 229 13.24 20.44 -1.95
C VAL A 229 11.73 20.51 -1.76
N PHE A 230 11.08 21.67 -1.94
CA PHE A 230 9.63 21.82 -1.77
C PHE A 230 8.83 21.17 -2.89
N ASN A 231 9.45 20.94 -4.02
CA ASN A 231 8.84 20.32 -5.16
C ASN A 231 8.91 18.77 -5.09
N ILE A 232 9.72 18.20 -4.24
CA ILE A 232 9.79 16.76 -4.04
C ILE A 232 8.42 16.26 -3.51
N PRO A 233 7.78 15.26 -4.16
CA PRO A 233 6.52 14.70 -3.68
C PRO A 233 6.68 14.00 -2.32
N TYR A 234 5.59 13.88 -1.57
CA TYR A 234 5.60 13.17 -0.29
C TYR A 234 5.70 11.64 -0.44
N THR A 235 5.24 11.11 -1.57
CA THR A 235 5.16 9.67 -1.82
C THR A 235 5.58 9.34 -3.24
N GLN A 236 5.91 8.08 -3.49
CA GLN A 236 6.20 7.60 -4.83
C GLN A 236 5.01 7.78 -5.79
N THR A 237 3.79 7.49 -5.34
CA THR A 237 2.58 7.73 -6.14
C THR A 237 2.35 9.21 -6.43
N GLY A 238 2.79 10.09 -5.53
CA GLY A 238 2.78 11.54 -5.72
C GLY A 238 3.61 12.01 -6.91
N GLN A 239 4.65 11.26 -7.31
CA GLN A 239 5.44 11.54 -8.50
C GLN A 239 4.58 11.47 -9.77
N VAL A 240 3.83 10.37 -9.92
CA VAL A 240 2.92 10.17 -11.07
C VAL A 240 1.84 11.24 -11.13
N ARG A 241 1.26 11.62 -9.98
CA ARG A 241 0.29 12.73 -9.91
C ARG A 241 0.89 14.04 -10.38
N ARG A 242 2.16 14.29 -10.07
CA ARG A 242 2.87 15.47 -10.50
C ARG A 242 3.16 15.46 -12.00
N ASP A 243 3.58 14.33 -12.54
CA ASP A 243 3.82 14.17 -13.99
C ASP A 243 2.53 14.45 -14.77
N ILE A 244 1.41 13.87 -14.32
CA ILE A 244 0.09 14.12 -14.92
C ILE A 244 -0.27 15.61 -14.83
N LYS A 245 -0.05 16.27 -13.69
CA LYS A 245 -0.26 17.72 -13.56
C LYS A 245 0.63 18.53 -14.49
N ALA A 246 1.87 18.10 -14.72
CA ALA A 246 2.78 18.76 -15.64
C ALA A 246 2.32 18.66 -17.10
N ILE A 247 1.82 17.47 -17.52
CA ILE A 247 1.27 17.23 -18.85
C ILE A 247 0.11 18.19 -19.17
N TYR A 248 -0.76 18.44 -18.18
CA TYR A 248 -1.97 19.26 -18.37
C TYR A 248 -1.84 20.70 -17.82
N ARG A 249 -0.64 21.12 -17.41
CA ARG A 249 -0.41 22.36 -16.66
C ARG A 249 -1.06 23.61 -17.25
N THR A 250 -1.11 23.73 -18.57
CA THR A 250 -1.68 24.88 -19.30
C THR A 250 -2.97 24.54 -20.04
N ASN A 251 -3.46 23.31 -19.93
CA ASN A 251 -4.62 22.87 -20.70
C ASN A 251 -5.93 23.16 -19.95
N PHE A 252 -6.43 24.39 -20.13
CA PHE A 252 -7.70 24.83 -19.52
C PHE A 252 -8.87 23.89 -19.85
N ASN A 253 -9.01 23.48 -21.12
CA ASN A 253 -10.11 22.64 -21.58
C ASN A 253 -10.10 21.28 -20.90
N TYR A 254 -8.92 20.70 -20.69
CA TYR A 254 -8.80 19.45 -19.95
C TYR A 254 -9.27 19.61 -18.50
N HIS A 255 -8.77 20.60 -17.78
CA HIS A 255 -9.15 20.84 -16.39
C HIS A 255 -10.64 21.14 -16.23
N ASN A 256 -11.22 21.91 -17.17
CA ASN A 256 -12.64 22.20 -17.17
C ASN A 256 -13.46 20.94 -17.37
N ARG A 257 -13.11 20.09 -18.35
CA ARG A 257 -13.75 18.80 -18.58
C ARG A 257 -13.70 17.90 -17.34
N ILE A 258 -12.53 17.74 -16.72
CA ILE A 258 -12.42 16.92 -15.50
C ILE A 258 -13.25 17.54 -14.36
N THR A 259 -13.32 18.86 -14.24
CA THR A 259 -14.14 19.53 -13.23
C THR A 259 -15.65 19.27 -13.47
N ASP A 260 -16.08 19.28 -14.73
CA ASP A 260 -17.46 19.00 -15.10
C ASP A 260 -17.87 17.55 -14.84
N MET A 261 -16.92 16.61 -14.77
CA MET A 261 -17.15 15.21 -14.42
C MET A 261 -17.33 14.99 -12.90
N LEU A 262 -16.94 15.94 -12.06
CA LEU A 262 -17.02 15.78 -10.61
C LEU A 262 -18.49 15.80 -10.11
N PRO A 263 -18.81 15.01 -9.08
CA PRO A 263 -20.08 15.10 -8.37
C PRO A 263 -20.36 16.55 -7.90
N ARG A 264 -21.62 16.93 -7.86
CA ARG A 264 -22.06 18.28 -7.43
C ARG A 264 -22.47 18.33 -5.96
N ASN A 265 -22.86 17.21 -5.42
CA ASN A 265 -23.38 17.08 -4.06
C ASN A 265 -23.01 15.72 -3.45
N ASN A 266 -23.32 15.56 -2.17
CA ASN A 266 -23.04 14.36 -1.40
C ASN A 266 -23.71 13.08 -1.97
N ASP A 267 -24.94 13.19 -2.52
CA ASP A 267 -25.64 12.03 -3.05
C ASP A 267 -24.97 11.47 -4.31
N GLU A 268 -24.62 12.35 -5.26
CA GLU A 268 -23.84 11.97 -6.44
C GLU A 268 -22.48 11.37 -6.04
N TYR A 269 -21.81 11.97 -5.04
CA TYR A 269 -20.55 11.48 -4.52
C TYR A 269 -20.68 10.08 -3.91
N LYS A 270 -21.71 9.85 -3.09
CA LYS A 270 -22.01 8.53 -2.51
C LYS A 270 -22.35 7.50 -3.58
N THR A 271 -23.10 7.89 -4.60
CA THR A 271 -23.44 7.01 -5.75
C THR A 271 -22.17 6.48 -6.40
N GLU A 272 -21.22 7.35 -6.75
CA GLU A 272 -19.92 6.95 -7.32
C GLU A 272 -19.10 6.09 -6.34
N LYS A 273 -19.06 6.45 -5.06
CA LYS A 273 -18.31 5.70 -4.03
C LYS A 273 -18.84 4.28 -3.83
N TRP A 274 -20.17 4.10 -3.83
CA TRP A 274 -20.77 2.78 -3.67
C TRP A 274 -20.69 1.93 -4.93
N ALA A 275 -20.70 2.53 -6.11
CA ALA A 275 -20.49 1.83 -7.37
C ALA A 275 -19.04 1.36 -7.57
N TYR A 276 -18.06 1.96 -6.87
CA TYR A 276 -16.68 1.51 -6.95
C TYR A 276 -16.47 0.16 -6.28
N MET A 277 -15.93 -0.79 -7.01
CA MET A 277 -15.43 -2.06 -6.50
C MET A 277 -13.98 -2.28 -6.98
N GLY A 278 -13.13 -2.82 -6.13
CA GLY A 278 -11.75 -3.17 -6.44
C GLY A 278 -11.59 -4.37 -7.37
N GLY A 279 -10.41 -4.94 -7.42
CA GLY A 279 -10.14 -6.21 -8.12
C GLY A 279 -10.87 -7.39 -7.47
N MET A 280 -11.10 -8.43 -8.26
CA MET A 280 -11.73 -9.67 -7.81
C MET A 280 -10.67 -10.65 -7.34
N CYS A 281 -10.88 -11.26 -6.16
CA CYS A 281 -9.99 -12.27 -5.62
C CYS A 281 -10.81 -13.34 -4.87
N PHE A 282 -10.67 -14.60 -5.24
CA PHE A 282 -11.34 -15.74 -4.59
C PHE A 282 -10.77 -17.08 -5.01
N ALA A 283 -10.98 -18.11 -4.21
CA ALA A 283 -10.69 -19.52 -4.54
C ALA A 283 -11.91 -20.18 -5.16
N GLY A 284 -11.70 -21.11 -6.06
CA GLY A 284 -12.76 -21.99 -6.58
C GLY A 284 -13.17 -23.00 -5.51
N ILE A 285 -14.43 -22.95 -5.08
CA ILE A 285 -14.91 -23.75 -3.95
C ILE A 285 -14.74 -25.26 -4.15
N LYS A 286 -14.81 -25.75 -5.38
CA LYS A 286 -14.57 -27.17 -5.69
C LYS A 286 -13.16 -27.65 -5.39
N ASN A 287 -12.18 -26.75 -5.41
CA ASN A 287 -10.76 -27.02 -5.21
C ASN A 287 -10.20 -26.40 -3.93
N ALA A 288 -11.02 -25.64 -3.21
CA ALA A 288 -10.60 -25.01 -1.96
C ALA A 288 -10.25 -26.07 -0.89
N GLY A 289 -9.15 -25.86 -0.17
CA GLY A 289 -8.67 -26.75 0.89
C GLY A 289 -8.00 -28.06 0.41
N LYS A 290 -8.01 -28.35 -0.90
CA LYS A 290 -7.36 -29.55 -1.45
C LYS A 290 -5.88 -29.30 -1.71
N LEU A 291 -5.04 -30.31 -1.45
CA LEU A 291 -3.65 -30.32 -1.94
C LEU A 291 -3.67 -30.74 -3.41
N LEU A 292 -3.47 -29.78 -4.28
CA LEU A 292 -3.53 -29.93 -5.73
C LEU A 292 -2.13 -30.11 -6.31
N GLN A 293 -2.02 -30.79 -7.45
CA GLN A 293 -0.77 -31.02 -8.19
C GLN A 293 -0.88 -30.45 -9.61
N GLY A 294 0.21 -29.94 -10.14
CA GLY A 294 0.29 -29.48 -11.53
C GLY A 294 -0.61 -28.30 -11.85
N VAL A 295 -0.70 -27.32 -10.96
CA VAL A 295 -1.56 -26.13 -11.13
C VAL A 295 -0.89 -25.09 -12.03
N GLY A 296 -1.46 -24.84 -13.19
CA GLY A 296 -0.98 -23.78 -14.11
C GLY A 296 -1.34 -22.38 -13.63
N SER A 297 -0.40 -21.45 -13.83
CA SER A 297 -0.53 -20.04 -13.49
C SER A 297 -0.54 -19.19 -14.75
N PHE A 298 -1.62 -18.45 -14.98
CA PHE A 298 -1.74 -17.48 -16.07
C PHE A 298 -1.95 -16.09 -15.49
N ASP A 299 -1.13 -15.12 -15.93
CA ASP A 299 -1.19 -13.72 -15.47
C ASP A 299 -1.39 -12.76 -16.65
N ARG A 300 -2.13 -11.67 -16.43
CA ARG A 300 -2.41 -10.68 -17.44
C ARG A 300 -1.44 -9.52 -17.35
N GLY A 301 -0.63 -9.33 -18.34
CA GLY A 301 0.41 -8.31 -18.39
C GLY A 301 -0.13 -6.88 -18.27
N SER A 302 0.02 -6.22 -17.09
CA SER A 302 -0.40 -4.82 -16.85
C SER A 302 -1.90 -4.58 -17.10
N ALA A 303 -2.75 -5.36 -16.47
CA ALA A 303 -4.19 -5.42 -16.68
C ALA A 303 -4.90 -4.06 -16.57
N TYR A 304 -4.76 -3.30 -15.49
CA TYR A 304 -5.38 -1.98 -15.37
C TYR A 304 -4.88 -0.96 -16.40
N PRO A 305 -3.56 -0.82 -16.66
CA PRO A 305 -3.06 0.00 -17.76
C PRO A 305 -3.61 -0.40 -19.12
N PHE A 306 -3.80 -1.70 -19.39
CA PHE A 306 -4.44 -2.18 -20.60
C PHE A 306 -5.87 -1.64 -20.75
N GLN A 307 -6.68 -1.70 -19.69
CA GLN A 307 -8.04 -1.14 -19.74
C GLN A 307 -7.99 0.36 -20.04
N MET A 308 -7.07 1.11 -19.37
CA MET A 308 -6.94 2.55 -19.57
C MET A 308 -6.65 2.94 -21.01
N VAL A 309 -5.85 2.15 -21.75
CA VAL A 309 -5.42 2.51 -23.10
C VAL A 309 -6.33 1.95 -24.20
N THR A 310 -7.23 1.00 -23.88
CA THR A 310 -8.04 0.29 -24.89
C THR A 310 -9.56 0.47 -24.74
N ARG A 311 -10.06 0.99 -23.60
CA ARG A 311 -11.50 1.14 -23.32
C ARG A 311 -11.95 2.60 -23.37
N SER A 312 -13.25 2.80 -23.46
CA SER A 312 -13.92 4.07 -23.23
C SER A 312 -14.26 4.25 -21.76
N PHE A 313 -14.43 5.51 -21.34
CA PHE A 313 -14.67 5.88 -19.95
C PHE A 313 -15.73 6.99 -19.86
N PRO A 314 -16.36 7.17 -18.70
CA PRO A 314 -17.23 8.33 -18.48
C PRO A 314 -16.47 9.62 -18.81
N ALA A 315 -17.07 10.46 -19.63
CA ALA A 315 -16.52 11.74 -20.10
C ALA A 315 -17.40 12.94 -19.72
N SER A 316 -18.45 12.70 -18.98
CA SER A 316 -19.32 13.69 -18.35
C SER A 316 -19.65 13.25 -16.92
N ARG A 317 -20.23 14.15 -16.14
CA ARG A 317 -20.80 13.81 -14.83
C ARG A 317 -21.93 12.81 -15.01
N PHE A 318 -22.08 11.88 -14.08
CA PHE A 318 -23.24 11.03 -13.96
C PHE A 318 -24.47 11.86 -13.58
N ARG A 319 -25.53 11.77 -14.37
CA ARG A 319 -26.82 12.43 -14.13
C ARG A 319 -27.93 11.40 -14.09
N GLU A 320 -28.84 11.54 -13.17
CA GLU A 320 -30.03 10.68 -13.10
C GLU A 320 -30.78 10.73 -14.42
N CYS A 321 -31.19 9.59 -14.94
CA CYS A 321 -31.96 9.45 -16.16
C CYS A 321 -33.18 8.59 -15.89
N LEU A 322 -34.22 8.85 -16.66
CA LEU A 322 -35.53 8.15 -16.55
C LEU A 322 -35.75 7.12 -17.67
N THR A 323 -34.73 6.87 -18.49
CA THR A 323 -34.84 5.89 -19.58
C THR A 323 -34.77 4.47 -19.05
N THR A 324 -35.45 3.57 -19.70
CA THR A 324 -35.37 2.11 -19.56
C THR A 324 -34.69 1.45 -20.77
N ASP A 325 -34.36 2.24 -21.78
CA ASP A 325 -33.59 1.83 -22.95
C ASP A 325 -32.13 2.31 -22.82
N PHE A 326 -31.22 1.39 -22.57
CA PHE A 326 -29.83 1.65 -22.24
C PHE A 326 -28.92 1.39 -23.42
N ASP A 327 -28.31 2.44 -23.95
CA ASP A 327 -27.30 2.37 -25.04
C ASP A 327 -25.89 2.32 -24.43
N TYR A 328 -25.31 1.13 -24.32
CA TYR A 328 -23.97 0.90 -23.76
C TYR A 328 -22.81 1.26 -24.70
N ASP A 329 -23.07 1.56 -25.96
CA ASP A 329 -22.05 2.01 -26.90
C ASP A 329 -21.77 3.51 -26.74
N LEU A 330 -22.81 4.30 -26.50
CA LEU A 330 -22.72 5.75 -26.37
C LEU A 330 -22.59 6.24 -24.92
N TYR A 331 -22.99 5.44 -23.95
CA TYR A 331 -23.08 5.87 -22.55
C TYR A 331 -22.57 4.82 -21.59
N HIS A 332 -22.18 5.30 -20.40
CA HIS A 332 -21.90 4.52 -19.20
C HIS A 332 -22.99 4.77 -18.16
N TYR A 333 -23.32 3.74 -17.39
CA TYR A 333 -24.40 3.78 -16.42
C TYR A 333 -23.94 3.33 -15.03
N ILE A 334 -24.53 3.95 -14.01
CA ILE A 334 -24.54 3.42 -12.65
C ILE A 334 -26.00 3.13 -12.32
N PHE A 335 -26.30 1.92 -11.83
CA PHE A 335 -27.64 1.48 -11.49
C PHE A 335 -27.78 1.36 -9.97
N TYR A 336 -28.91 1.83 -9.45
CA TYR A 336 -29.41 1.39 -8.15
C TYR A 336 -30.48 0.35 -8.44
N ALA A 337 -30.10 -0.90 -8.22
CA ALA A 337 -30.87 -2.06 -8.64
C ALA A 337 -31.22 -2.94 -7.46
N GLU A 338 -32.47 -3.43 -7.45
CA GLU A 338 -32.96 -4.48 -6.57
C GLU A 338 -32.82 -5.82 -7.27
N PHE A 339 -32.21 -6.77 -6.57
CA PHE A 339 -32.04 -8.15 -6.96
C PHE A 339 -32.92 -9.02 -6.05
N SER A 340 -33.70 -9.92 -6.63
CA SER A 340 -34.48 -10.90 -5.88
C SER A 340 -34.36 -12.30 -6.49
N HIS A 341 -34.58 -13.32 -5.66
CA HIS A 341 -34.49 -14.74 -6.05
C HIS A 341 -33.14 -15.09 -6.70
N VAL A 342 -32.06 -14.57 -6.14
CA VAL A 342 -30.71 -14.71 -6.72
C VAL A 342 -30.15 -16.09 -6.47
N LYS A 343 -29.69 -16.78 -7.52
CA LYS A 343 -29.08 -18.09 -7.44
C LYS A 343 -27.91 -18.23 -8.42
N ALA A 344 -26.76 -18.73 -7.95
CA ALA A 344 -25.61 -18.97 -8.80
C ALA A 344 -25.89 -20.12 -9.80
N LYS A 345 -25.42 -19.94 -11.03
CA LYS A 345 -25.52 -20.90 -12.15
C LYS A 345 -24.44 -21.98 -12.09
N SER A 346 -23.35 -21.72 -11.36
CA SER A 346 -22.17 -22.58 -11.28
C SER A 346 -21.50 -22.46 -9.90
N ALA A 347 -20.41 -23.18 -9.69
CA ALA A 347 -19.61 -23.09 -8.46
C ALA A 347 -18.63 -21.89 -8.44
N ILE A 348 -18.82 -20.92 -9.33
CA ILE A 348 -18.02 -19.67 -9.36
C ILE A 348 -18.89 -18.52 -8.90
N HIS A 349 -18.56 -17.96 -7.74
CA HIS A 349 -19.36 -16.95 -7.07
C HIS A 349 -18.66 -15.60 -7.11
N CYS A 350 -19.35 -14.56 -7.60
CA CYS A 350 -18.70 -13.24 -7.83
C CYS A 350 -19.45 -12.03 -7.24
N ILE A 351 -20.70 -12.13 -6.80
CA ILE A 351 -21.40 -11.01 -6.14
C ILE A 351 -20.87 -10.85 -4.70
N PRO A 352 -20.21 -9.74 -4.35
CA PRO A 352 -19.66 -9.53 -3.00
C PRO A 352 -20.75 -9.10 -2.02
N ILE A 353 -20.91 -9.80 -0.90
CA ILE A 353 -21.89 -9.48 0.14
C ILE A 353 -21.69 -8.10 0.78
N SER A 354 -20.47 -7.59 0.77
CA SER A 354 -20.13 -6.26 1.28
C SER A 354 -20.73 -5.11 0.46
N ARG A 355 -21.25 -5.42 -0.74
CA ARG A 355 -21.90 -4.46 -1.64
C ARG A 355 -23.43 -4.58 -1.65
N MET A 356 -23.97 -5.61 -1.01
CA MET A 356 -25.39 -5.78 -0.84
C MET A 356 -25.90 -4.86 0.27
N ILE A 357 -26.84 -3.99 -0.03
CA ILE A 357 -27.50 -3.05 0.88
C ILE A 357 -28.99 -3.35 0.98
N ASN A 358 -29.63 -2.90 2.05
CA ASN A 358 -31.07 -3.08 2.29
C ASN A 358 -31.53 -4.54 2.14
N LYS A 359 -30.78 -5.48 2.73
CA LYS A 359 -31.05 -6.91 2.65
C LYS A 359 -32.31 -7.29 3.42
N ILE A 360 -33.25 -7.96 2.76
CA ILE A 360 -34.49 -8.51 3.34
C ILE A 360 -34.53 -9.98 2.96
N GLY A 361 -34.26 -10.89 3.91
CA GLY A 361 -34.19 -12.33 3.66
C GLY A 361 -32.91 -12.97 4.18
N SER A 362 -32.58 -14.15 3.66
CA SER A 362 -31.41 -14.93 4.04
C SER A 362 -30.62 -15.39 2.81
N GLY A 363 -29.33 -15.60 2.96
CA GLY A 363 -28.48 -16.03 1.87
C GLY A 363 -27.42 -17.05 2.30
N ASP A 364 -26.94 -17.81 1.34
CA ASP A 364 -25.82 -18.73 1.45
C ASP A 364 -24.58 -18.08 0.77
N TYR A 365 -23.42 -18.23 1.37
CA TYR A 365 -22.23 -17.47 1.00
C TYR A 365 -20.98 -18.36 0.92
N ASP A 366 -20.15 -18.07 -0.08
CA ASP A 366 -18.84 -18.64 -0.28
C ASP A 366 -17.77 -17.56 -0.02
N ASN A 367 -17.12 -17.62 1.13
CA ASN A 367 -16.04 -16.67 1.52
C ASN A 367 -16.35 -15.20 1.17
N GLY A 368 -17.53 -14.74 1.54
CA GLY A 368 -17.95 -13.36 1.29
C GLY A 368 -18.51 -13.08 -0.12
N LYS A 369 -18.75 -14.13 -0.92
CA LYS A 369 -19.46 -14.09 -2.20
C LYS A 369 -20.81 -14.79 -2.07
N LEU A 370 -21.78 -14.32 -2.82
CA LEU A 370 -23.15 -14.84 -2.78
C LEU A 370 -23.26 -16.13 -3.58
N ILE A 371 -23.82 -17.18 -2.98
CA ILE A 371 -24.26 -18.41 -3.66
C ILE A 371 -25.74 -18.28 -4.02
N GLU A 372 -26.61 -18.09 -3.05
CA GLU A 372 -28.04 -17.93 -3.21
C GLU A 372 -28.58 -16.90 -2.22
N PHE A 373 -29.58 -16.12 -2.61
CA PHE A 373 -30.30 -15.22 -1.72
C PHE A 373 -31.81 -15.40 -1.85
N ARG A 374 -32.41 -15.78 -0.76
CA ARG A 374 -33.88 -15.97 -0.64
C ARG A 374 -34.48 -14.70 -0.03
N GLY A 375 -34.93 -13.83 -0.92
CA GLY A 375 -35.43 -12.49 -0.58
C GLY A 375 -34.93 -11.46 -1.57
N ALA A 376 -34.74 -10.22 -1.13
CA ALA A 376 -34.29 -9.13 -1.96
C ALA A 376 -33.15 -8.30 -1.30
N PHE A 377 -32.28 -7.74 -2.12
CA PHE A 377 -31.27 -6.77 -1.72
C PHE A 377 -31.03 -5.74 -2.82
N HIS A 378 -30.43 -4.62 -2.47
CA HIS A 378 -30.06 -3.59 -3.44
C HIS A 378 -28.55 -3.52 -3.64
N MET A 379 -28.13 -3.05 -4.81
CA MET A 379 -26.73 -2.71 -5.11
C MET A 379 -26.66 -1.40 -5.92
N LEU A 380 -25.56 -0.67 -5.71
CA LEU A 380 -25.08 0.35 -6.66
C LEU A 380 -23.95 -0.28 -7.46
N LEU A 381 -24.11 -0.38 -8.77
CA LEU A 381 -23.15 -1.09 -9.65
C LEU A 381 -23.12 -0.46 -11.05
N THR A 382 -22.03 -0.71 -11.78
CA THR A 382 -21.89 -0.31 -13.17
C THR A 382 -22.63 -1.27 -14.11
N GLU A 383 -22.93 -0.85 -15.34
CA GLU A 383 -23.46 -1.73 -16.39
C GLU A 383 -22.50 -2.91 -16.67
N GLN A 384 -21.19 -2.71 -16.53
CA GLN A 384 -20.20 -3.77 -16.72
C GLN A 384 -20.32 -4.88 -15.66
N ASP A 385 -20.57 -4.50 -14.41
CA ASP A 385 -20.80 -5.46 -13.32
C ASP A 385 -22.14 -6.17 -13.52
N LEU A 386 -23.21 -5.46 -13.93
CA LEU A 386 -24.52 -6.04 -14.19
C LEU A 386 -24.45 -7.10 -15.30
N LEU A 387 -23.88 -6.75 -16.46
CA LEU A 387 -23.69 -7.65 -17.60
C LEU A 387 -22.83 -8.88 -17.25
N THR A 388 -21.92 -8.71 -16.30
CA THR A 388 -21.11 -9.81 -15.78
C THR A 388 -21.96 -10.73 -14.91
N TYR A 389 -22.76 -10.20 -13.97
CA TYR A 389 -23.58 -10.99 -13.06
C TYR A 389 -24.65 -11.80 -13.79
N GLU A 390 -25.20 -11.31 -14.90
CA GLU A 390 -26.12 -12.05 -15.76
C GLU A 390 -25.54 -13.39 -16.25
N LYS A 391 -24.23 -13.49 -16.42
CA LYS A 391 -23.55 -14.74 -16.85
C LYS A 391 -23.46 -15.76 -15.74
N TYR A 392 -23.40 -15.33 -14.48
CA TYR A 392 -23.09 -16.14 -13.31
C TYR A 392 -24.30 -16.47 -12.43
N TYR A 393 -25.38 -15.66 -12.53
CA TYR A 393 -26.55 -15.81 -11.66
C TYR A 393 -27.87 -15.77 -12.45
N GLU A 394 -28.86 -16.49 -11.91
CA GLU A 394 -30.28 -16.28 -12.19
C GLU A 394 -30.82 -15.36 -11.12
N TYR A 395 -31.64 -14.37 -11.51
CA TYR A 395 -32.27 -13.41 -10.61
C TYR A 395 -33.40 -12.64 -11.29
N ASP A 396 -34.29 -12.09 -10.48
CA ASP A 396 -35.17 -11.03 -10.91
C ASP A 396 -34.54 -9.68 -10.64
N LEU A 397 -34.65 -8.76 -11.58
CA LEU A 397 -34.00 -7.45 -11.54
C LEU A 397 -35.01 -6.32 -11.65
N TYR A 398 -34.92 -5.35 -10.73
CA TYR A 398 -35.64 -4.08 -10.84
C TYR A 398 -34.67 -2.90 -10.68
N ILE A 399 -34.49 -2.11 -11.75
CA ILE A 399 -33.68 -0.90 -11.73
C ILE A 399 -34.55 0.26 -11.29
N SER A 400 -34.40 0.70 -10.04
CA SER A 400 -35.19 1.80 -9.48
C SER A 400 -34.65 3.18 -9.83
N LYS A 401 -33.32 3.28 -10.04
CA LYS A 401 -32.66 4.51 -10.50
C LYS A 401 -31.46 4.17 -11.40
N ALA A 402 -31.23 5.03 -12.38
CA ALA A 402 -30.09 4.98 -13.27
C ALA A 402 -29.43 6.36 -13.38
N TRP A 403 -28.12 6.38 -13.42
CA TRP A 403 -27.34 7.58 -13.74
C TRP A 403 -26.54 7.32 -15.00
N VAL A 404 -26.50 8.29 -15.91
CA VAL A 404 -25.86 8.19 -17.23
C VAL A 404 -24.74 9.19 -17.39
N ALA A 405 -23.65 8.77 -18.01
CA ALA A 405 -22.52 9.61 -18.44
C ALA A 405 -22.15 9.29 -19.88
N LEU A 406 -21.68 10.29 -20.64
CA LEU A 406 -21.18 10.10 -22.00
C LEU A 406 -19.96 9.18 -22.01
N SER A 407 -19.87 8.28 -22.97
CA SER A 407 -18.75 7.37 -23.18
C SER A 407 -17.73 7.98 -24.16
N ARG A 408 -16.45 8.05 -23.77
CA ARG A 408 -15.34 8.48 -24.64
C ARG A 408 -14.05 7.77 -24.28
N LEU A 409 -13.20 7.63 -25.29
CA LEU A 409 -11.82 7.16 -25.08
C LEU A 409 -11.03 8.14 -24.19
N MET A 410 -10.12 7.60 -23.36
CA MET A 410 -9.23 8.40 -22.51
C MET A 410 -8.43 9.42 -23.32
N ASP A 411 -8.10 10.56 -22.71
CA ASP A 411 -7.30 11.61 -23.36
C ASP A 411 -5.95 11.06 -23.88
N ILE A 412 -5.59 11.48 -25.09
CA ILE A 412 -4.44 10.95 -25.83
C ILE A 412 -3.10 11.14 -25.06
N ASN A 413 -2.94 12.26 -24.35
CA ASN A 413 -1.71 12.53 -23.60
C ASN A 413 -1.61 11.62 -22.36
N MET A 414 -2.74 11.29 -21.73
CA MET A 414 -2.78 10.29 -20.65
C MET A 414 -2.42 8.91 -21.19
N VAL A 415 -2.95 8.50 -22.33
CA VAL A 415 -2.62 7.23 -22.99
C VAL A 415 -1.12 7.17 -23.31
N LYS A 416 -0.56 8.21 -23.92
CA LYS A 416 0.89 8.28 -24.22
C LYS A 416 1.73 8.19 -22.94
N TYR A 417 1.29 8.79 -21.84
CA TYR A 417 1.99 8.71 -20.57
C TYR A 417 1.95 7.30 -19.98
N VAL A 418 0.79 6.63 -19.99
CA VAL A 418 0.65 5.25 -19.53
C VAL A 418 1.53 4.31 -20.37
N LEU A 419 1.49 4.45 -21.70
CA LEU A 419 2.30 3.64 -22.62
C LEU A 419 3.81 3.89 -22.45
N LYS A 420 4.21 5.15 -22.16
CA LYS A 420 5.60 5.46 -21.80
C LYS A 420 6.04 4.70 -20.55
N LEU A 421 5.27 4.74 -19.48
CA LEU A 421 5.58 4.01 -18.24
C LEU A 421 5.60 2.48 -18.47
N TYR A 422 4.72 1.99 -19.33
CA TYR A 422 4.73 0.58 -19.74
C TYR A 422 6.03 0.20 -20.48
N GLY A 423 6.48 1.05 -21.39
CA GLY A 423 7.77 0.90 -22.08
C GLY A 423 8.95 0.93 -21.11
N ASP A 424 8.99 1.93 -20.23
CA ASP A 424 10.03 2.09 -19.21
C ASP A 424 10.13 0.84 -18.28
N LYS A 425 8.99 0.27 -17.87
CA LYS A 425 8.93 -0.99 -17.12
C LYS A 425 9.43 -2.18 -17.95
N THR A 426 8.97 -2.30 -19.21
CA THR A 426 9.24 -3.47 -20.05
C THR A 426 10.71 -3.60 -20.39
N THR A 427 11.41 -2.49 -20.63
CA THR A 427 12.86 -2.48 -20.90
C THR A 427 13.70 -3.01 -19.74
N LEU A 428 13.14 -3.05 -18.53
CA LEU A 428 13.80 -3.54 -17.31
C LEU A 428 13.45 -5.00 -16.99
N LYS A 429 12.49 -5.62 -17.72
CA LYS A 429 12.01 -6.99 -17.44
C LYS A 429 13.16 -8.00 -17.59
N GLY A 430 13.41 -8.79 -16.54
CA GLY A 430 14.42 -9.85 -16.51
C GLY A 430 15.87 -9.36 -16.39
N VAL A 431 16.10 -8.10 -16.04
CA VAL A 431 17.44 -7.54 -15.79
C VAL A 431 17.77 -7.70 -14.32
N LYS A 432 18.56 -8.72 -13.94
CA LYS A 432 18.84 -9.09 -12.54
C LYS A 432 19.35 -7.93 -11.68
N ASP A 433 20.29 -7.13 -12.20
CA ASP A 433 20.92 -6.02 -11.47
C ASP A 433 20.01 -4.78 -11.33
N ARG A 434 18.83 -4.78 -11.95
CA ARG A 434 17.87 -3.66 -11.95
C ARG A 434 16.47 -4.07 -11.48
N ALA A 435 16.36 -5.14 -10.71
CA ALA A 435 15.09 -5.65 -10.21
C ALA A 435 14.29 -4.60 -9.39
N GLU A 436 14.97 -3.81 -8.57
CA GLU A 436 14.33 -2.74 -7.79
C GLU A 436 13.80 -1.60 -8.68
N GLU A 437 14.54 -1.26 -9.74
CA GLU A 437 14.08 -0.25 -10.69
C GLU A 437 12.88 -0.74 -11.49
N TYR A 438 12.88 -2.02 -11.87
CA TYR A 438 11.72 -2.67 -12.46
C TYR A 438 10.50 -2.59 -11.55
N ALA A 439 10.66 -2.94 -10.26
CA ALA A 439 9.58 -2.86 -9.26
C ALA A 439 9.05 -1.43 -9.13
N ARG A 440 9.93 -0.42 -9.08
CA ARG A 440 9.55 0.99 -9.04
C ARG A 440 8.78 1.43 -10.28
N GLN A 441 9.19 1.03 -11.48
CA GLN A 441 8.46 1.37 -12.70
C GLN A 441 7.11 0.64 -12.77
N LYS A 442 7.04 -0.61 -12.30
CA LYS A 442 5.78 -1.35 -12.15
C LYS A 442 4.81 -0.62 -11.22
N GLU A 443 5.30 -0.11 -10.10
CA GLU A 443 4.50 0.64 -9.14
C GLU A 443 4.03 1.99 -9.71
N ARG A 444 4.91 2.74 -10.40
CA ARG A 444 4.52 3.99 -11.08
C ARG A 444 3.41 3.76 -12.10
N LEU A 445 3.52 2.72 -12.90
CA LEU A 445 2.50 2.34 -13.89
C LEU A 445 1.16 2.02 -13.21
N ASN A 446 1.18 1.21 -12.17
CA ASN A 446 -0.04 0.86 -11.41
C ASN A 446 -0.63 2.06 -10.66
N SER A 447 0.22 3.02 -10.24
CA SER A 447 -0.23 4.26 -9.60
C SER A 447 -1.09 5.15 -10.51
N CYS A 448 -0.95 5.03 -11.84
CA CYS A 448 -1.78 5.78 -12.78
C CYS A 448 -3.28 5.51 -12.55
N TYR A 449 -3.64 4.26 -12.37
CA TYR A 449 -5.01 3.86 -12.07
C TYR A 449 -5.39 4.17 -10.61
N GLY A 450 -4.55 3.78 -9.64
CA GLY A 450 -4.84 3.93 -8.22
C GLY A 450 -5.13 5.36 -7.80
N MET A 451 -4.50 6.34 -8.45
CA MET A 451 -4.78 7.75 -8.19
C MET A 451 -6.13 8.23 -8.72
N MET A 452 -6.70 7.59 -9.75
CA MET A 452 -8.05 7.89 -10.22
C MET A 452 -9.08 7.50 -9.17
N CYS A 453 -8.80 6.43 -8.40
CA CYS A 453 -9.67 5.94 -7.33
C CYS A 453 -9.46 6.65 -5.98
N THR A 454 -8.66 7.73 -5.94
CA THR A 454 -8.45 8.50 -4.71
C THR A 454 -9.73 9.23 -4.31
N SER A 455 -10.18 9.06 -3.08
CA SER A 455 -11.33 9.78 -2.52
C SER A 455 -11.16 11.30 -2.65
N LEU A 456 -12.25 11.99 -2.99
CA LEU A 456 -12.25 13.45 -3.06
C LEU A 456 -12.27 14.10 -1.67
N VAL A 457 -12.84 13.41 -0.71
CA VAL A 457 -12.90 13.77 0.72
C VAL A 457 -12.46 12.54 1.52
N PHE A 458 -11.65 12.77 2.56
CA PHE A 458 -11.07 11.71 3.38
C PHE A 458 -11.72 11.68 4.75
N ASP A 459 -11.70 10.51 5.38
CA ASP A 459 -12.03 10.37 6.78
C ASP A 459 -11.01 11.14 7.62
N THR A 460 -11.46 11.67 8.75
CA THR A 460 -10.62 12.38 9.70
C THR A 460 -10.18 11.39 10.78
N HIS A 461 -8.87 11.31 11.02
CA HIS A 461 -8.28 10.52 12.09
C HIS A 461 -7.74 11.48 13.15
N GLU A 462 -8.40 11.53 14.30
CA GLU A 462 -8.05 12.44 15.40
C GLU A 462 -7.47 11.65 16.57
N LEU A 463 -6.34 12.10 17.10
CA LEU A 463 -5.79 11.58 18.34
C LEU A 463 -6.34 12.41 19.49
N THR A 464 -7.11 11.78 20.38
CA THR A 464 -7.67 12.45 21.55
C THR A 464 -6.59 12.83 22.56
N ALA A 465 -6.92 13.73 23.51
CA ALA A 465 -6.03 14.09 24.62
C ALA A 465 -5.67 12.90 25.53
N HIS A 466 -6.43 11.81 25.44
CA HIS A 466 -6.19 10.58 26.20
C HIS A 466 -5.36 9.54 25.41
N GLY A 467 -4.88 9.88 24.21
CA GLY A 467 -4.08 9.00 23.37
C GLY A 467 -4.90 7.99 22.56
N GLU A 468 -6.21 8.15 22.47
CA GLU A 468 -7.10 7.29 21.70
C GLU A 468 -7.31 7.85 20.29
N TRP A 469 -7.36 6.97 19.30
CA TRP A 469 -7.71 7.35 17.93
C TRP A 469 -9.20 7.30 17.71
N VAL A 470 -9.76 8.38 17.22
CA VAL A 470 -11.16 8.48 16.79
C VAL A 470 -11.19 8.68 15.28
N ASP A 471 -11.86 7.75 14.59
CA ASP A 471 -12.07 7.83 13.15
C ASP A 471 -13.47 8.42 12.90
N ARG A 472 -13.54 9.47 12.11
CA ARG A 472 -14.79 10.15 11.76
C ARG A 472 -14.93 10.27 10.25
N ALA A 473 -15.99 9.67 9.72
CA ALA A 473 -16.37 9.91 8.33
C ALA A 473 -16.78 11.38 8.13
N PRO A 474 -16.49 11.98 6.96
CA PRO A 474 -16.87 13.36 6.66
C PRO A 474 -18.39 13.52 6.67
N SER A 475 -18.86 14.60 7.28
CA SER A 475 -20.26 14.98 7.23
C SER A 475 -20.69 15.38 5.82
N GLU A 476 -21.98 15.36 5.55
CA GLU A 476 -22.54 15.81 4.26
C GLU A 476 -22.14 17.24 3.92
N GLN A 477 -22.10 18.12 4.93
CA GLN A 477 -21.67 19.52 4.74
C GLN A 477 -20.20 19.58 4.31
N GLU A 478 -19.31 18.86 4.96
CA GLU A 478 -17.87 18.81 4.62
C GLU A 478 -17.64 18.28 3.19
N VAL A 479 -18.41 17.26 2.78
CA VAL A 479 -18.38 16.74 1.41
C VAL A 479 -18.80 17.82 0.43
N ASN A 480 -19.93 18.47 0.66
CA ASN A 480 -20.45 19.51 -0.22
C ASN A 480 -19.49 20.72 -0.33
N GLU A 481 -18.92 21.16 0.77
CA GLU A 481 -17.91 22.23 0.79
C GLU A 481 -16.65 21.87 -0.01
N ALA A 482 -16.14 20.61 0.17
CA ALA A 482 -14.97 20.13 -0.56
C ALA A 482 -15.24 20.05 -2.07
N LEU A 483 -16.39 19.59 -2.49
CA LEU A 483 -16.81 19.51 -3.90
C LEU A 483 -16.93 20.93 -4.50
N GLN A 484 -17.55 21.87 -3.80
CA GLN A 484 -17.64 23.27 -4.23
C GLN A 484 -16.26 23.93 -4.35
N ALA A 485 -15.35 23.67 -3.41
CA ALA A 485 -13.98 24.19 -3.47
C ALA A 485 -13.21 23.68 -4.71
N ARG A 486 -13.44 22.41 -5.11
CA ARG A 486 -12.87 21.84 -6.34
C ARG A 486 -13.47 22.46 -7.59
N GLN A 487 -14.76 22.72 -7.62
CA GLN A 487 -15.45 23.37 -8.73
C GLN A 487 -14.98 24.82 -8.93
N LYS A 488 -14.72 25.55 -7.84
CA LYS A 488 -14.17 26.92 -7.89
C LYS A 488 -12.72 26.98 -8.37
N ASN A 489 -11.97 25.88 -8.26
CA ASN A 489 -10.56 25.82 -8.65
C ASN A 489 -10.27 24.64 -9.56
N ILE A 490 -10.59 24.80 -10.84
CA ILE A 490 -10.45 23.76 -11.87
C ILE A 490 -9.04 23.18 -11.94
N TRP A 491 -7.99 23.99 -11.69
CA TRP A 491 -6.59 23.59 -11.78
C TRP A 491 -6.17 22.54 -10.73
N LYS A 492 -7.01 22.27 -9.75
CA LYS A 492 -6.81 21.17 -8.80
C LYS A 492 -7.26 19.81 -9.34
N ASN A 493 -8.05 19.82 -10.41
CA ASN A 493 -8.72 18.64 -10.93
C ASN A 493 -7.96 18.11 -12.16
N THR A 494 -7.31 16.98 -12.01
CA THR A 494 -6.53 16.32 -13.08
C THR A 494 -6.97 14.90 -13.36
N LEU A 495 -7.74 14.29 -12.45
CA LEU A 495 -8.21 12.91 -12.53
C LEU A 495 -9.68 12.87 -12.06
N ALA A 496 -10.48 12.03 -12.70
CA ALA A 496 -11.88 11.81 -12.34
C ALA A 496 -12.04 10.44 -11.67
N TYR A 497 -12.76 10.41 -10.54
CA TYR A 497 -13.04 9.19 -9.79
C TYR A 497 -13.85 8.20 -10.62
N SER A 498 -14.84 8.68 -11.38
CA SER A 498 -15.66 7.90 -12.31
C SER A 498 -14.80 7.10 -13.30
N THR A 499 -13.69 7.63 -13.80
CA THR A 499 -12.75 6.86 -14.66
C THR A 499 -12.18 5.66 -13.91
N GLY A 500 -11.78 5.84 -12.64
CA GLY A 500 -11.23 4.76 -11.82
C GLY A 500 -12.24 3.63 -11.55
N ILE A 501 -13.53 3.95 -11.36
CA ILE A 501 -14.61 2.96 -11.22
C ILE A 501 -14.60 2.03 -12.43
N TYR A 502 -14.54 2.59 -13.64
CA TYR A 502 -14.61 1.81 -14.88
C TYR A 502 -13.33 1.04 -15.20
N VAL A 503 -12.16 1.52 -14.81
CA VAL A 503 -10.92 0.74 -14.96
C VAL A 503 -11.04 -0.60 -14.23
N THR A 504 -11.53 -0.58 -13.00
CA THR A 504 -11.71 -1.82 -12.22
C THR A 504 -12.88 -2.66 -12.70
N ALA A 505 -14.00 -2.03 -13.10
CA ALA A 505 -15.17 -2.72 -13.63
C ALA A 505 -14.83 -3.51 -14.91
N TYR A 506 -14.12 -2.90 -15.85
CA TYR A 506 -13.64 -3.58 -17.05
C TYR A 506 -12.69 -4.73 -16.75
N GLN A 507 -11.77 -4.54 -15.76
CA GLN A 507 -10.85 -5.61 -15.42
C GLN A 507 -11.57 -6.80 -14.79
N ARG A 508 -12.56 -6.56 -13.91
CA ARG A 508 -13.41 -7.62 -13.34
C ARG A 508 -14.19 -8.34 -14.44
N ALA A 509 -14.83 -7.58 -15.34
CA ALA A 509 -15.58 -8.15 -16.46
C ALA A 509 -14.68 -9.01 -17.35
N ASP A 510 -13.54 -8.50 -17.81
CA ASP A 510 -12.61 -9.24 -18.67
C ASP A 510 -12.08 -10.53 -17.98
N LEU A 511 -11.78 -10.47 -16.66
CA LEU A 511 -11.34 -11.62 -15.88
C LEU A 511 -12.42 -12.69 -15.80
N LEU A 512 -13.63 -12.30 -15.37
CA LEU A 512 -14.76 -13.21 -15.21
C LEU A 512 -15.23 -13.74 -16.57
N ASP A 513 -15.24 -12.92 -17.63
CA ASP A 513 -15.55 -13.36 -18.98
C ASP A 513 -14.51 -14.38 -19.51
N THR A 514 -13.25 -14.25 -19.09
CA THR A 514 -12.25 -15.27 -19.42
C THR A 514 -12.53 -16.58 -18.69
N ILE A 515 -12.96 -16.52 -17.42
CA ILE A 515 -13.31 -17.73 -16.66
C ILE A 515 -14.58 -18.39 -17.26
N ALA A 516 -15.68 -17.64 -17.41
CA ALA A 516 -16.94 -18.15 -17.93
C ALA A 516 -16.88 -18.66 -19.37
N GLY A 517 -15.99 -18.07 -20.19
CA GLY A 517 -15.90 -18.34 -21.62
C GLY A 517 -15.20 -19.65 -22.01
N GLY A 518 -14.69 -20.45 -21.05
CA GLY A 518 -14.05 -21.70 -21.41
C GLY A 518 -13.28 -22.42 -20.30
N ILE A 519 -13.32 -21.95 -19.05
CA ILE A 519 -12.66 -22.65 -17.94
C ILE A 519 -13.72 -23.44 -17.15
N SER A 520 -13.47 -24.75 -16.98
CA SER A 520 -14.37 -25.61 -16.21
C SER A 520 -14.32 -25.27 -14.71
N ASP A 521 -15.47 -25.30 -14.04
CA ASP A 521 -15.56 -25.15 -12.57
C ASP A 521 -14.69 -26.15 -11.80
N SER A 522 -14.49 -27.37 -12.37
CA SER A 522 -13.65 -28.40 -11.74
C SER A 522 -12.16 -28.12 -11.88
N ASP A 523 -11.75 -27.31 -12.85
CA ASP A 523 -10.35 -26.94 -13.07
C ASP A 523 -10.00 -25.59 -12.46
N PHE A 524 -10.98 -24.73 -12.25
CA PHE A 524 -10.75 -23.41 -11.67
C PHE A 524 -10.33 -23.54 -10.19
N CYS A 525 -9.10 -23.07 -9.86
CA CYS A 525 -8.56 -23.13 -8.51
C CYS A 525 -8.61 -21.78 -7.80
N TYR A 526 -8.17 -20.70 -8.49
CA TYR A 526 -8.00 -19.40 -7.83
C TYR A 526 -7.86 -18.27 -8.84
N THR A 527 -8.28 -17.09 -8.42
CA THR A 527 -8.03 -15.84 -9.15
C THR A 527 -7.70 -14.70 -8.21
N ASP A 528 -6.80 -13.79 -8.65
CA ASP A 528 -6.54 -12.52 -7.97
C ASP A 528 -6.31 -11.44 -9.02
N THR A 529 -7.30 -10.56 -9.19
CA THR A 529 -7.27 -9.35 -10.00
C THR A 529 -7.00 -9.56 -11.49
N ASP A 530 -5.88 -10.14 -11.85
CA ASP A 530 -5.36 -10.29 -13.22
C ASP A 530 -4.73 -11.67 -13.48
N SER A 531 -4.86 -12.59 -12.53
CA SER A 531 -4.31 -13.94 -12.66
C SER A 531 -5.37 -15.02 -12.51
N ILE A 532 -5.17 -16.16 -13.16
CA ILE A 532 -6.01 -17.35 -13.07
C ILE A 532 -5.11 -18.56 -12.78
N LYS A 533 -5.47 -19.35 -11.77
CA LYS A 533 -4.80 -20.61 -11.44
C LYS A 533 -5.77 -21.74 -11.72
N LEU A 534 -5.31 -22.78 -12.44
CA LEU A 534 -6.19 -23.85 -12.87
C LEU A 534 -5.48 -25.21 -12.98
N LEU A 535 -6.22 -26.26 -12.80
CA LEU A 535 -5.79 -27.64 -13.08
C LEU A 535 -5.74 -27.89 -14.58
N ARG A 536 -4.95 -28.89 -14.99
CA ARG A 536 -4.84 -29.34 -16.38
C ARG A 536 -4.54 -28.19 -17.37
N PRO A 537 -3.52 -27.34 -17.09
CA PRO A 537 -3.25 -26.11 -17.88
C PRO A 537 -3.03 -26.40 -19.37
N GLU A 538 -2.61 -27.60 -19.73
CA GLU A 538 -2.40 -28.05 -21.11
C GLU A 538 -3.69 -28.00 -21.94
N LEU A 539 -4.86 -28.22 -21.34
CA LEU A 539 -6.15 -28.15 -22.02
C LEU A 539 -6.56 -26.70 -22.41
N TYR A 540 -5.97 -25.73 -21.75
CA TYR A 540 -6.34 -24.32 -21.88
C TYR A 540 -5.37 -23.49 -22.70
N GLN A 541 -4.26 -24.06 -23.19
CA GLN A 541 -3.26 -23.34 -24.00
C GLN A 541 -3.86 -22.72 -25.26
N GLU A 542 -4.68 -23.47 -26.02
CA GLU A 542 -5.33 -22.95 -27.21
C GLU A 542 -6.42 -21.91 -26.88
N TYR A 543 -7.07 -22.07 -25.73
CA TYR A 543 -8.02 -21.09 -25.23
C TYR A 543 -7.36 -19.74 -24.95
N PHE A 544 -6.23 -19.71 -24.21
CA PHE A 544 -5.49 -18.49 -23.93
C PHE A 544 -4.85 -17.90 -25.19
N LYS A 545 -4.40 -18.70 -26.15
CA LYS A 545 -3.94 -18.22 -27.47
C LYS A 545 -5.05 -17.47 -28.22
N ARG A 546 -6.28 -18.01 -28.23
CA ARG A 546 -7.45 -17.34 -28.81
C ARG A 546 -7.73 -16.03 -28.09
N LYS A 547 -7.75 -16.01 -26.75
CA LYS A 547 -7.94 -14.81 -25.95
C LYS A 547 -6.86 -13.77 -26.24
N ASN A 548 -5.61 -14.17 -26.36
CA ASN A 548 -4.51 -13.30 -26.72
C ASN A 548 -4.66 -12.72 -28.13
N LYS A 549 -5.22 -13.46 -29.06
CA LYS A 549 -5.55 -12.95 -30.40
C LYS A 549 -6.63 -11.86 -30.32
N GLU A 550 -7.71 -12.09 -29.59
CA GLU A 550 -8.79 -11.10 -29.37
C GLU A 550 -8.23 -9.80 -28.76
N ILE A 551 -7.34 -9.91 -27.76
CA ILE A 551 -6.66 -8.78 -27.14
C ILE A 551 -5.76 -8.06 -28.14
N SER A 552 -4.96 -8.81 -28.90
CA SER A 552 -4.05 -8.25 -29.92
C SER A 552 -4.81 -7.48 -31.01
N ASP A 553 -5.92 -8.02 -31.49
CA ASP A 553 -6.75 -7.37 -32.51
C ASP A 553 -7.40 -6.09 -31.95
N ARG A 554 -7.87 -6.09 -30.71
CA ARG A 554 -8.36 -4.87 -30.01
C ARG A 554 -7.25 -3.81 -29.89
N VAL A 555 -6.03 -4.19 -29.49
CA VAL A 555 -4.90 -3.26 -29.38
C VAL A 555 -4.55 -2.64 -30.73
N LYS A 556 -4.52 -3.43 -31.82
CA LYS A 556 -4.25 -2.93 -33.16
C LYS A 556 -5.32 -1.94 -33.64
N GLN A 557 -6.60 -2.29 -33.47
CA GLN A 557 -7.72 -1.42 -33.81
C GLN A 557 -7.68 -0.08 -33.07
N ILE A 558 -7.38 -0.09 -31.75
CA ILE A 558 -7.31 1.13 -30.97
C ILE A 558 -6.08 1.96 -31.29
N ALA A 559 -4.93 1.35 -31.59
CA ALA A 559 -3.72 2.03 -32.01
C ALA A 559 -3.97 2.76 -33.34
N GLU A 560 -4.58 2.08 -34.33
CA GLU A 560 -4.96 2.65 -35.63
C GLU A 560 -5.98 3.79 -35.46
N HIS A 561 -7.07 3.56 -34.72
CA HIS A 561 -8.09 4.57 -34.45
C HIS A 561 -7.51 5.85 -33.82
N ARG A 562 -6.51 5.71 -32.97
CA ARG A 562 -5.83 6.84 -32.30
C ARG A 562 -4.68 7.44 -33.11
N GLY A 563 -4.28 6.83 -34.22
CA GLY A 563 -3.09 7.23 -34.99
C GLY A 563 -1.79 7.11 -34.20
N LEU A 564 -1.70 6.10 -33.30
CA LEU A 564 -0.52 5.83 -32.50
C LEU A 564 0.25 4.63 -33.08
N ASP A 565 1.60 4.71 -32.95
CA ASP A 565 2.45 3.58 -33.34
C ASP A 565 2.14 2.37 -32.44
N LEU A 566 1.92 1.22 -33.07
CA LEU A 566 1.68 -0.05 -32.40
C LEU A 566 2.85 -0.46 -31.49
N ASP A 567 4.06 -0.06 -31.79
CA ASP A 567 5.25 -0.35 -30.99
C ASP A 567 5.20 0.30 -29.58
N LEU A 568 4.40 1.34 -29.38
CA LEU A 568 4.13 1.89 -28.05
C LEU A 568 3.35 0.90 -27.16
N TYR A 569 2.45 0.10 -27.75
CA TYR A 569 1.65 -0.90 -27.06
C TYR A 569 2.37 -2.25 -26.91
N GLN A 570 3.46 -2.46 -27.63
CA GLN A 570 4.26 -3.69 -27.62
C GLN A 570 5.77 -3.41 -27.56
N PRO A 571 6.25 -2.69 -26.53
CA PRO A 571 7.66 -2.39 -26.38
C PRO A 571 8.52 -3.67 -26.30
N LYS A 572 9.79 -3.54 -26.64
CA LYS A 572 10.77 -4.62 -26.56
C LYS A 572 11.49 -4.60 -25.22
N ASP A 573 11.74 -5.79 -24.69
CA ASP A 573 12.67 -5.97 -23.59
C ASP A 573 14.14 -5.90 -24.06
N LYS A 574 15.10 -6.00 -23.14
CA LYS A 574 16.53 -6.00 -23.48
C LYS A 574 16.97 -7.16 -24.39
N LYS A 575 16.20 -8.24 -24.44
CA LYS A 575 16.46 -9.39 -25.34
C LYS A 575 15.82 -9.21 -26.72
N GLY A 576 15.15 -8.10 -26.97
CA GLY A 576 14.45 -7.79 -28.22
C GLY A 576 13.07 -8.44 -28.35
N LYS A 577 12.59 -9.16 -27.31
CA LYS A 577 11.25 -9.76 -27.31
C LYS A 577 10.20 -8.65 -27.11
N ARG A 578 9.18 -8.66 -27.98
CA ARG A 578 8.03 -7.76 -27.86
C ARG A 578 7.08 -8.24 -26.79
N HIS A 579 6.56 -7.31 -25.96
CA HIS A 579 5.57 -7.56 -24.93
C HIS A 579 4.37 -6.66 -25.19
N MET A 580 3.32 -7.22 -25.78
CA MET A 580 2.08 -6.47 -25.98
C MET A 580 1.32 -6.35 -24.65
N ILE A 581 0.84 -5.16 -24.35
CA ILE A 581 0.09 -4.88 -23.14
C ILE A 581 -1.22 -5.68 -23.09
N GLY A 582 -1.54 -6.25 -21.93
CA GLY A 582 -2.80 -6.93 -21.66
C GLY A 582 -2.87 -8.40 -22.08
N LEU A 583 -1.83 -8.98 -22.69
CA LEU A 583 -1.80 -10.40 -23.03
C LEU A 583 -1.72 -11.27 -21.75
N TRP A 584 -2.34 -12.44 -21.82
CA TRP A 584 -2.16 -13.51 -20.84
C TRP A 584 -0.79 -14.16 -21.05
N GLU A 585 0.04 -14.18 -20.03
CA GLU A 585 1.35 -14.83 -19.98
C GLU A 585 1.21 -16.11 -19.15
N ASP A 586 1.81 -17.21 -19.61
CA ASP A 586 1.98 -18.43 -18.84
C ASP A 586 3.17 -18.21 -17.88
N GLU A 587 2.92 -18.30 -16.58
CA GLU A 587 3.93 -18.11 -15.52
C GLU A 587 4.50 -19.44 -15.01
N GLY A 588 4.11 -20.54 -15.63
CA GLY A 588 4.56 -21.87 -15.27
C GLY A 588 3.56 -22.66 -14.45
N ILE A 589 4.05 -23.75 -13.90
CA ILE A 589 3.25 -24.72 -13.17
C ILE A 589 3.72 -24.76 -11.71
N TYR A 590 2.79 -24.71 -10.78
CA TYR A 590 3.03 -25.06 -9.38
C TYR A 590 3.03 -26.58 -9.25
N ASP A 591 4.11 -27.14 -8.68
CA ASP A 591 4.22 -28.58 -8.44
C ASP A 591 3.10 -29.03 -7.51
N ARG A 592 2.91 -28.31 -6.41
CA ARG A 592 1.82 -28.50 -5.45
C ARG A 592 1.22 -27.14 -5.05
N ALA A 593 -0.08 -27.09 -4.76
CA ALA A 593 -0.72 -25.87 -4.28
C ALA A 593 -1.94 -26.17 -3.40
N VAL A 594 -2.20 -25.28 -2.43
CA VAL A 594 -3.41 -25.24 -1.60
C VAL A 594 -4.00 -23.84 -1.62
N PHE A 595 -5.28 -23.71 -1.92
CA PHE A 595 -6.01 -22.45 -1.92
C PHE A 595 -7.12 -22.50 -0.86
N LEU A 596 -7.05 -21.64 0.16
CA LEU A 596 -8.06 -21.58 1.22
C LEU A 596 -9.06 -20.43 1.05
N GLY A 597 -8.75 -19.44 0.23
CA GLY A 597 -9.63 -18.29 0.05
C GLY A 597 -8.90 -17.06 -0.47
N SER A 598 -9.58 -15.92 -0.44
CA SER A 598 -9.03 -14.65 -0.92
C SER A 598 -7.71 -14.29 -0.21
N LYS A 599 -6.62 -14.21 -0.99
CA LYS A 599 -5.24 -13.94 -0.49
C LYS A 599 -4.80 -14.88 0.64
N ARG A 600 -5.19 -16.16 0.53
CA ARG A 600 -4.80 -17.24 1.42
C ARG A 600 -4.51 -18.49 0.59
N TYR A 601 -3.25 -18.65 0.15
CA TYR A 601 -2.79 -19.82 -0.56
C TYR A 601 -1.30 -20.08 -0.34
N CYS A 602 -0.91 -21.34 -0.55
CA CYS A 602 0.47 -21.78 -0.51
C CYS A 602 0.75 -22.62 -1.76
N TYR A 603 1.95 -22.51 -2.32
CA TYR A 603 2.35 -23.32 -3.46
C TYR A 603 3.85 -23.62 -3.41
N GLU A 604 4.23 -24.69 -4.10
CA GLU A 604 5.60 -25.08 -4.34
C GLU A 604 5.89 -24.98 -5.83
N GLN A 605 7.03 -24.44 -6.15
CA GLN A 605 7.53 -24.31 -7.51
C GLN A 605 9.05 -24.38 -7.52
N ASP A 606 9.61 -25.21 -8.42
CA ASP A 606 11.07 -25.37 -8.57
C ASP A 606 11.80 -25.73 -7.26
N GLY A 607 11.12 -26.41 -6.33
CA GLY A 607 11.64 -26.81 -5.02
C GLY A 607 11.49 -25.77 -3.91
N ASP A 608 10.98 -24.58 -4.21
CA ASP A 608 10.74 -23.52 -3.22
C ASP A 608 9.27 -23.48 -2.78
N THR A 609 9.03 -23.33 -1.49
CA THR A 609 7.69 -23.10 -0.93
C THR A 609 7.38 -21.62 -0.86
N HIS A 610 6.17 -21.24 -1.25
CA HIS A 610 5.69 -19.87 -1.24
C HIS A 610 4.37 -19.74 -0.46
N VAL A 611 4.40 -19.06 0.68
CA VAL A 611 3.22 -18.71 1.46
C VAL A 611 2.72 -17.34 1.05
N VAL A 612 1.48 -17.25 0.59
CA VAL A 612 0.84 -16.01 0.15
C VAL A 612 -0.41 -15.77 0.98
N VAL A 613 -0.23 -15.10 2.11
CA VAL A 613 -1.30 -14.75 3.04
C VAL A 613 -1.21 -13.26 3.34
N SER A 614 -2.34 -12.54 3.21
CA SER A 614 -2.39 -11.11 3.49
C SER A 614 -2.06 -10.84 4.96
N GLY A 615 -0.98 -10.10 5.22
CA GLY A 615 -0.51 -9.79 6.58
C GLY A 615 0.61 -10.70 7.08
N VAL A 616 0.87 -11.82 6.44
CA VAL A 616 2.00 -12.73 6.75
C VAL A 616 3.23 -12.33 5.93
N PRO A 617 4.40 -12.14 6.56
CA PRO A 617 5.64 -11.81 5.85
C PRO A 617 6.11 -12.97 4.96
N LYS A 618 6.85 -12.64 3.89
CA LYS A 618 7.44 -13.68 3.00
C LYS A 618 8.40 -14.64 3.71
N ALA A 619 9.02 -14.21 4.81
CA ALA A 619 9.88 -15.07 5.63
C ALA A 619 9.14 -16.30 6.19
N ALA A 620 7.81 -16.27 6.29
CA ALA A 620 7.01 -17.43 6.67
C ALA A 620 7.05 -18.59 5.65
N SER A 621 7.58 -18.35 4.46
CA SER A 621 7.83 -19.41 3.46
C SER A 621 9.06 -20.26 3.79
N ASP A 622 10.00 -19.71 4.59
CA ASP A 622 11.27 -20.35 4.85
C ASP A 622 11.07 -21.60 5.74
N GLY A 623 11.26 -22.77 5.16
CA GLY A 623 11.08 -24.07 5.85
C GLY A 623 9.60 -24.44 6.13
N PHE A 624 8.63 -23.76 5.54
CA PHE A 624 7.22 -24.08 5.69
C PHE A 624 6.86 -25.34 4.87
N HIS A 625 6.11 -26.25 5.49
CA HIS A 625 5.60 -27.43 4.80
C HIS A 625 4.18 -27.21 4.31
N ILE A 626 3.94 -27.41 3.01
CA ILE A 626 2.64 -27.13 2.38
C ILE A 626 1.48 -27.94 3.01
N GLU A 627 1.76 -29.10 3.60
CA GLU A 627 0.80 -29.95 4.31
C GLU A 627 0.23 -29.28 5.57
N ASP A 628 0.96 -28.32 6.15
CA ASP A 628 0.53 -27.55 7.31
C ASP A 628 -0.35 -26.35 6.93
N PHE A 629 -0.48 -26.07 5.63
CA PHE A 629 -1.31 -24.97 5.12
C PHE A 629 -2.80 -25.38 5.08
N LYS A 630 -3.46 -25.26 6.22
CA LYS A 630 -4.86 -25.69 6.43
C LYS A 630 -5.63 -24.71 7.29
N ASP A 631 -6.95 -24.89 7.33
CA ASP A 631 -7.82 -24.15 8.25
C ASP A 631 -7.36 -24.29 9.71
N GLY A 632 -7.34 -23.18 10.45
CA GLY A 632 -6.90 -23.11 11.83
C GLY A 632 -5.37 -23.11 12.04
N HIS A 633 -4.56 -23.10 10.98
CA HIS A 633 -3.12 -22.89 11.14
C HIS A 633 -2.82 -21.49 11.67
N ILE A 634 -1.93 -21.39 12.64
CA ILE A 634 -1.49 -20.11 13.23
C ILE A 634 -0.02 -19.90 12.85
N PHE A 635 0.24 -18.93 12.00
CA PHE A 635 1.62 -18.49 11.76
C PHE A 635 2.13 -17.80 13.02
N THR A 636 3.05 -18.44 13.71
CA THR A 636 3.68 -17.87 14.91
C THR A 636 4.63 -16.73 14.53
N PRO A 637 4.96 -15.82 15.47
CA PRO A 637 5.96 -14.80 15.22
C PRO A 637 7.31 -15.37 14.76
N TRP A 638 7.70 -16.51 15.28
CA TRP A 638 8.94 -17.20 14.88
C TRP A 638 8.91 -17.62 13.40
N GLU A 639 7.84 -18.27 12.96
CA GLU A 639 7.63 -18.65 11.56
C GLU A 639 7.58 -17.42 10.64
N CYS A 640 7.07 -16.28 11.12
CA CYS A 640 7.10 -15.02 10.42
C CYS A 640 8.49 -14.33 10.37
N GLY A 641 9.54 -14.99 10.88
CA GLY A 641 10.91 -14.47 10.87
C GLY A 641 11.20 -13.42 11.93
N TYR A 642 10.31 -13.22 12.90
CA TYR A 642 10.53 -12.31 14.02
C TYR A 642 11.36 -13.01 15.09
N LYS A 643 12.69 -12.97 14.95
CA LYS A 643 13.62 -13.64 15.84
C LYS A 643 14.11 -12.79 17.03
N LYS A 644 13.66 -11.54 17.10
CA LYS A 644 13.94 -10.61 18.20
C LYS A 644 12.71 -9.74 18.47
N ASN A 645 12.50 -9.38 19.74
CA ASN A 645 11.47 -8.43 20.10
C ASN A 645 11.81 -7.04 19.55
N ILE A 646 10.87 -6.43 18.85
CA ILE A 646 10.97 -5.05 18.41
C ILE A 646 10.31 -4.17 19.46
N LEU A 647 11.08 -3.32 20.12
CA LEU A 647 10.54 -2.27 20.95
C LEU A 647 9.98 -1.18 20.05
N THR A 648 8.70 -0.98 20.10
CA THR A 648 8.04 0.14 19.45
C THR A 648 7.55 1.11 20.49
N TYR A 649 7.95 2.33 20.32
CA TYR A 649 7.61 3.47 21.11
C TYR A 649 6.16 3.91 20.89
N ILE A 650 5.40 4.16 21.95
CA ILE A 650 3.98 4.54 21.82
C ILE A 650 3.59 5.80 22.61
N ASP A 651 4.29 6.18 23.69
CA ASP A 651 3.89 7.33 24.49
C ASP A 651 5.00 8.37 24.62
N GLY A 652 4.75 9.56 24.07
CA GLY A 652 5.63 10.72 24.14
C GLY A 652 5.77 11.38 25.51
N LYS A 653 5.39 10.75 26.59
CA LYS A 653 5.60 11.26 27.94
C LYS A 653 7.03 10.99 28.37
N ASN A 654 7.88 11.94 28.12
CA ASN A 654 9.25 12.01 28.63
C ASN A 654 9.24 12.19 30.15
N ALA A 655 9.04 11.12 30.92
CA ALA A 655 9.08 11.16 32.38
C ALA A 655 10.46 10.66 32.85
N PRO A 656 11.10 11.31 33.83
CA PRO A 656 12.33 10.81 34.40
C PRO A 656 12.06 9.50 35.13
N VAL A 657 12.77 8.44 34.76
CA VAL A 657 12.72 7.14 35.43
C VAL A 657 14.05 6.89 36.12
N LYS A 658 14.01 6.59 37.40
CA LYS A 658 15.17 6.15 38.17
C LYS A 658 15.33 4.64 38.02
N LEU A 659 16.44 4.23 37.50
CA LEU A 659 16.76 2.84 37.22
C LEU A 659 18.00 2.40 38.02
N LYS A 660 18.10 1.09 38.32
CA LYS A 660 19.24 0.49 39.02
C LYS A 660 19.89 -0.57 38.16
N ARG A 661 21.19 -0.44 37.87
CA ARG A 661 22.00 -1.49 37.24
C ARG A 661 22.99 -2.02 38.26
N GLY A 662 22.89 -3.31 38.61
CA GLY A 662 23.69 -3.90 39.67
C GLY A 662 23.34 -3.36 41.06
N GLN A 663 24.27 -3.46 42.03
CA GLN A 663 24.02 -3.07 43.42
C GLN A 663 24.29 -1.57 43.73
N LYS A 664 24.91 -0.81 42.82
CA LYS A 664 25.45 0.51 43.12
C LYS A 664 25.04 1.66 42.20
N ASP A 665 24.56 1.42 40.97
CA ASP A 665 24.32 2.50 40.03
C ASP A 665 22.82 2.84 39.89
N GLU A 666 22.42 4.01 40.39
CA GLU A 666 21.14 4.63 40.07
C GLU A 666 21.29 5.56 38.86
N TRP A 667 20.48 5.33 37.84
CA TRP A 667 20.38 6.23 36.70
C TRP A 667 19.06 6.97 36.70
N THR A 668 19.09 8.22 36.32
CA THR A 668 17.88 8.92 35.89
C THR A 668 17.94 9.04 34.39
N VAL A 669 17.05 8.34 33.72
CA VAL A 669 16.87 8.45 32.27
C VAL A 669 15.59 9.26 32.06
N ASN A 670 15.68 10.33 31.28
CA ASN A 670 14.48 10.96 30.76
C ASN A 670 13.92 10.04 29.69
N ASP A 671 12.93 9.28 30.08
CA ASP A 671 12.53 8.14 29.37
C ASP A 671 11.21 8.35 28.65
N SER A 672 11.13 7.62 27.57
CA SER A 672 9.96 7.49 26.79
C SER A 672 9.40 6.09 27.00
N TYR A 673 8.11 5.98 27.32
CA TYR A 673 7.49 4.68 27.49
C TYR A 673 7.56 3.91 26.18
N ALA A 674 8.30 2.80 26.20
CA ALA A 674 8.27 1.84 25.12
C ALA A 674 7.20 0.80 25.43
N ILE A 675 6.27 0.60 24.52
CA ILE A 675 5.45 -0.61 24.52
C ILE A 675 6.13 -1.60 23.60
N ASN A 676 6.41 -2.78 24.13
CA ASN A 676 6.84 -3.89 23.33
C ASN A 676 5.67 -4.33 22.47
N MET A 677 5.76 -4.12 21.16
CA MET A 677 4.88 -4.81 20.25
C MET A 677 5.48 -6.18 19.98
N PHE A 678 4.97 -7.19 20.66
CA PHE A 678 5.15 -8.55 20.19
C PHE A 678 4.38 -8.67 18.88
N PRO A 679 5.02 -9.12 17.80
CA PRO A 679 4.25 -9.57 16.66
C PRO A 679 3.31 -10.65 17.17
N THR A 680 2.02 -10.45 16.99
CA THR A 680 1.03 -11.49 17.23
C THR A 680 1.09 -12.48 16.10
N GLY A 681 0.86 -13.78 16.40
CA GLY A 681 0.69 -14.78 15.36
C GLY A 681 -0.49 -14.42 14.45
N TYR A 682 -0.45 -14.86 13.21
CA TYR A 682 -1.55 -14.71 12.27
C TYR A 682 -2.39 -15.99 12.26
N ASP A 683 -3.64 -15.89 12.74
CA ASP A 683 -4.61 -16.99 12.74
C ASP A 683 -5.31 -17.08 11.38
N MET A 684 -5.17 -18.26 10.72
CA MET A 684 -5.80 -18.54 9.43
C MET A 684 -7.19 -19.16 9.54
N SER A 685 -7.78 -19.26 10.73
CA SER A 685 -9.11 -19.85 10.90
C SER A 685 -10.12 -19.23 9.93
N LEU A 686 -10.83 -20.08 9.25
CA LEU A 686 -11.94 -19.72 8.37
C LEU A 686 -13.21 -19.48 9.20
N THR A 687 -14.18 -18.78 8.64
CA THR A 687 -15.49 -18.71 9.28
C THR A 687 -16.12 -20.11 9.25
N LYS A 688 -16.85 -20.47 10.29
CA LYS A 688 -17.49 -21.80 10.43
C LYS A 688 -18.34 -22.15 9.20
N ASP A 689 -19.08 -21.19 8.66
CA ASP A 689 -19.93 -21.41 7.49
C ASP A 689 -19.09 -21.75 6.25
N TYR A 690 -17.94 -21.09 6.06
CA TYR A 690 -17.07 -21.34 4.93
C TYR A 690 -16.28 -22.65 5.10
N SER A 691 -15.83 -22.95 6.30
CA SER A 691 -15.19 -24.25 6.62
C SER A 691 -16.14 -25.43 6.33
N ASN A 692 -17.39 -25.33 6.81
CA ASN A 692 -18.43 -26.34 6.51
C ASN A 692 -18.71 -26.47 5.00
N LEU A 693 -18.67 -25.35 4.27
CA LEU A 693 -18.88 -25.38 2.81
C LEU A 693 -17.74 -26.09 2.09
N ILE A 694 -16.50 -25.83 2.48
CA ILE A 694 -15.32 -26.55 1.96
C ILE A 694 -15.45 -28.05 2.23
N GLU A 695 -15.77 -28.43 3.45
CA GLU A 695 -15.98 -29.85 3.83
C GLU A 695 -17.05 -30.52 2.97
N LEU A 696 -18.16 -29.83 2.70
CA LEU A 696 -19.22 -30.36 1.85
C LEU A 696 -18.71 -30.71 0.44
N TYR A 697 -17.89 -29.86 -0.15
CA TYR A 697 -17.30 -30.11 -1.48
C TYR A 697 -16.16 -31.14 -1.45
N LEU A 698 -15.41 -31.23 -0.36
CA LEU A 698 -14.40 -32.28 -0.17
C LEU A 698 -15.03 -33.66 -0.13
N HIS A 699 -16.21 -33.79 0.50
CA HIS A 699 -16.90 -35.11 0.64
C HIS A 699 -17.68 -35.52 -0.61
N GLN A 700 -18.07 -34.58 -1.49
CA GLN A 700 -18.80 -34.93 -2.73
C GLN A 700 -17.95 -35.70 -3.73
N ASP A 701 -16.63 -35.65 -3.67
CA ASP A 701 -15.71 -36.35 -4.59
C ASP A 701 -15.36 -37.79 -4.17
N GLY A 702 -15.99 -38.32 -3.10
CA GLY A 702 -15.84 -39.72 -2.68
C GLY A 702 -14.45 -40.08 -2.12
N THR A 703 -13.64 -39.10 -1.74
CA THR A 703 -12.40 -39.33 -1.02
C THR A 703 -12.71 -39.64 0.45
N PRO A 704 -12.26 -40.77 1.03
CA PRO A 704 -12.48 -41.04 2.44
C PRO A 704 -11.75 -40.03 3.31
N ILE A 705 -12.37 -39.67 4.43
CA ILE A 705 -11.83 -38.80 5.49
C ILE A 705 -10.54 -39.38 6.04
#